data_8ee7ca131578e121bd334883c4fe5bbd
#
_entry.id   8ee7ca131578e121bd334883c4fe5bbd
#
_cell.length_a   1.000
_cell.length_b   1.000
_cell.length_c   1.000
_cell.angle_alpha   90.00
_cell.angle_beta   90.00
_cell.angle_gamma   90.00
#
_symmetry.space_group_name_H-M   'P 1'
#
loop_
_entity.id
_entity.type
_entity.pdbx_description
1 polymer ?
#
loop_
_entity_poly.entity_id
_entity_poly.type
_entity_poly.pdbx_seq_one_letter_code
_entity_poly.pdbx_strand_id
1 'polypeptide(L)'
;MASHYIAKSLTTIFNRSISTGIFPLTNREIAIDDYKIHRLDRLHKKGGGVCAYIKKNIKATVLKDLSKVSVSNFHQLWINLQWQKNKSIIICVTYRPPDTSLNCFEDLLKPNYVQALTLNKQILVLGDLNCNMLENGQERRALTNFFTELNLTQIIKTPTRITATSQTLIDVILVSSTALVLESGVINTSISDHLPVYVLLKLKAPKMPACYITTRSYKNYNPSLFSSDLVTKSDRLLSILSNTNVNTILETFKDVLHSTLDVHAPLKTFKIRNRSCPYVTNEIKELMKSRDLHLRRFQLTRDEGDWVVYKEYRNNVKTKIKAAAKDHTFNEVREHKHNSRSLWKIINNIIPSKEKETQVYSKDPKTVAEDFNLFFTSVGRNAAATAKSLAKDNNVALSNPLSNVITYPSDQLFNFQSVTCTEVQRIIMAMPSNKSPGPDKIGMRVIKDCLPIILGPLTHMINCSLMTSTFPDLWKISEVIPLLKEGDHEIASNNRPLSLLEVVSKVCEKVVLNQFSSYLKEFNRISSHQSGNRSLHSTETLNIFVTDTMLEAIDNKNLTALILLDLSKAFDSVSHSILLHKLSCIGASPEAVKWFQDYLTGRSQYVRIGSTKSSARPITHGVPQGAILSPLLFCIYINDLPGSIQSCNLDSYVDDSKLYKSFCIYDLEQTTINLEADLQIAAKWCLEHQLLINPEKTKFLLVGSRPMLQNVPTEISLTFLGKTIRPVLLAKDLGINLDSYLSYDDHISKLVSSCMRKLCQINRVKDSFDNKTLKLVIETLVINKLLYCSTVWSNTSSNNINKLQSVQNFACRVISGVGKFDHITPALRELNWLPVEKLLLERDTVMAYKCFNGLAPDYLVDNFIKRSDIHDRSTRNHDLLDIPLYKSATGQRTFNYRGVKIWNDLDDKLKNITSITIFKKKLREILLKESY
;
A
#
# COMPACT_ATOMS: atom_id res chain seq x y z
N MET A 1 -32.89 -1.00 31.68
CA MET A 1 -33.42 -0.23 30.53
C MET A 1 -32.26 0.04 29.57
N ALA A 2 -32.21 -0.67 28.46
CA ALA A 2 -31.11 -0.60 27.51
C ALA A 2 -31.44 0.43 26.43
N SER A 3 -30.74 1.56 26.45
CA SER A 3 -30.87 2.64 25.48
C SER A 3 -30.51 2.16 24.06
N HIS A 4 -31.46 2.27 23.15
CA HIS A 4 -31.32 1.97 21.74
C HIS A 4 -30.80 3.22 21.04
N TYR A 5 -29.55 3.26 20.62
CA TYR A 5 -28.99 4.31 19.78
C TYR A 5 -28.69 3.75 18.40
N ILE A 6 -29.51 4.12 17.40
CA ILE A 6 -29.17 3.91 16.00
C ILE A 6 -29.25 5.23 15.27
N ALA A 7 -28.21 5.50 14.53
CA ALA A 7 -28.04 6.59 13.60
C ALA A 7 -28.28 7.99 14.21
N LYS A 8 -27.31 8.52 14.91
CA LYS A 8 -27.00 9.93 14.77
C LYS A 8 -26.45 10.09 13.35
N SER A 9 -27.32 10.28 12.38
CA SER A 9 -26.91 10.80 11.09
C SER A 9 -26.54 12.25 11.33
N LEU A 10 -25.25 12.51 11.56
CA LEU A 10 -24.68 13.82 11.35
C LEU A 10 -24.67 14.02 9.83
N THR A 11 -25.82 14.44 9.28
CA THR A 11 -25.86 15.10 7.98
C THR A 11 -25.29 16.46 8.20
N THR A 12 -23.98 16.53 8.37
CA THR A 12 -23.27 17.80 8.46
C THR A 12 -23.10 18.26 7.03
N ILE A 13 -24.03 19.05 6.56
CA ILE A 13 -23.88 19.86 5.36
C ILE A 13 -22.78 20.86 5.67
N PHE A 14 -21.54 20.52 5.30
CA PHE A 14 -20.46 21.49 5.34
C PHE A 14 -20.66 22.52 4.24
N ASN A 15 -21.54 23.47 4.49
CA ASN A 15 -21.82 24.58 3.60
C ASN A 15 -20.83 25.74 3.79
N ARG A 16 -19.62 25.49 4.23
CA ARG A 16 -18.52 26.48 4.21
C ARG A 16 -17.20 25.86 3.82
N SER A 17 -16.67 26.40 2.74
CA SER A 17 -15.32 26.29 2.22
C SER A 17 -14.24 26.15 3.32
N ILE A 18 -13.90 24.92 3.67
CA ILE A 18 -12.59 24.59 4.22
C ILE A 18 -11.75 24.11 3.03
N SER A 19 -11.54 24.98 2.09
CA SER A 19 -10.55 24.77 1.03
C SER A 19 -9.66 25.99 0.92
N THR A 20 -8.62 26.01 1.70
CA THR A 20 -7.47 26.88 1.49
C THR A 20 -6.47 26.19 0.55
N GLY A 21 -6.92 25.50 -0.51
CA GLY A 21 -6.02 24.81 -1.39
C GLY A 21 -6.67 24.38 -2.71
N ILE A 22 -5.84 24.21 -3.73
CA ILE A 22 -6.19 23.81 -5.10
C ILE A 22 -6.81 22.40 -5.18
N PHE A 23 -6.69 21.58 -4.12
CA PHE A 23 -7.16 20.19 -4.09
C PHE A 23 -8.28 19.97 -3.06
N PRO A 24 -9.28 19.13 -3.37
CA PRO A 24 -10.35 18.78 -2.45
C PRO A 24 -9.81 17.99 -1.24
N LEU A 25 -10.51 18.08 -0.11
CA LEU A 25 -10.22 17.30 1.09
C LEU A 25 -10.29 15.80 0.80
N THR A 26 -9.36 15.02 1.32
CA THR A 26 -9.41 13.57 1.23
C THR A 26 -10.33 12.98 2.30
N ASN A 27 -10.86 11.76 2.07
CA ASN A 27 -11.66 11.05 3.09
C ASN A 27 -10.92 10.90 4.42
N ARG A 28 -9.59 10.85 4.40
CA ARG A 28 -8.77 10.70 5.60
C ARG A 28 -8.74 11.95 6.47
N GLU A 29 -8.75 13.12 5.85
CA GLU A 29 -8.71 14.41 6.56
C GLU A 29 -10.01 14.72 7.29
N ILE A 30 -11.11 14.14 6.84
CA ILE A 30 -12.44 14.28 7.42
C ILE A 30 -12.93 12.99 8.08
N ALA A 31 -12.05 12.00 8.29
CA ALA A 31 -12.41 10.76 8.95
C ALA A 31 -12.82 10.99 10.41
N ILE A 32 -13.88 10.33 10.83
CA ILE A 32 -14.32 10.23 12.23
C ILE A 32 -14.04 8.78 12.70
N ASP A 33 -13.39 8.63 13.83
CA ASP A 33 -13.11 7.33 14.41
C ASP A 33 -14.42 6.55 14.59
N ASP A 34 -14.38 5.25 14.31
CA ASP A 34 -15.52 4.32 14.31
C ASP A 34 -16.58 4.52 13.20
N TYR A 35 -16.36 5.48 12.28
CA TYR A 35 -17.26 5.70 11.16
C TYR A 35 -16.55 5.51 9.82
N LYS A 36 -17.30 5.04 8.83
CA LYS A 36 -16.93 5.01 7.42
C LYS A 36 -17.67 6.15 6.72
N ILE A 37 -16.93 6.92 5.91
CA ILE A 37 -17.50 8.02 5.14
C ILE A 37 -17.86 7.58 3.73
N HIS A 38 -19.03 7.96 3.27
CA HIS A 38 -19.46 7.92 1.88
C HIS A 38 -19.84 9.33 1.47
N ARG A 39 -19.38 9.82 0.31
CA ARG A 39 -19.61 11.20 -0.11
C ARG A 39 -19.75 11.36 -1.61
N LEU A 40 -20.43 12.42 -2.03
CA LEU A 40 -20.48 12.98 -3.37
C LEU A 40 -20.07 14.45 -3.30
N ASP A 41 -18.96 14.79 -3.95
CA ASP A 41 -18.46 16.16 -3.97
C ASP A 41 -19.14 16.97 -5.07
N ARG A 42 -19.23 18.27 -4.88
CA ARG A 42 -19.81 19.22 -5.84
C ARG A 42 -18.95 19.29 -7.11
N LEU A 43 -19.64 19.41 -8.26
CA LEU A 43 -18.96 19.57 -9.57
C LEU A 43 -18.62 21.03 -9.83
N HIS A 44 -17.47 21.28 -10.42
CA HIS A 44 -17.03 22.59 -10.96
C HIS A 44 -16.95 23.78 -9.98
N LYS A 45 -17.22 23.61 -8.70
CA LYS A 45 -17.11 24.65 -7.67
C LYS A 45 -16.29 24.16 -6.47
N LYS A 46 -15.57 25.07 -5.81
CA LYS A 46 -14.81 24.76 -4.58
C LYS A 46 -15.76 24.56 -3.40
N GLY A 47 -15.59 23.43 -2.68
CA GLY A 47 -16.33 23.11 -1.45
C GLY A 47 -17.79 22.72 -1.67
N GLY A 48 -18.37 22.04 -0.69
CA GLY A 48 -19.75 21.53 -0.70
C GLY A 48 -19.87 20.11 -1.25
N GLY A 49 -21.07 19.55 -1.10
CA GLY A 49 -21.40 18.16 -1.41
C GLY A 49 -22.19 17.52 -0.30
N VAL A 50 -22.54 16.26 -0.45
CA VAL A 50 -23.22 15.45 0.58
C VAL A 50 -22.30 14.34 1.06
N CYS A 51 -22.38 14.03 2.35
CA CYS A 51 -21.65 12.88 2.90
C CYS A 51 -22.47 12.18 3.99
N ALA A 52 -22.18 10.91 4.18
CA ALA A 52 -22.75 10.08 5.23
C ALA A 52 -21.65 9.41 6.04
N TYR A 53 -21.66 9.57 7.35
CA TYR A 53 -20.82 8.87 8.29
C TYR A 53 -21.58 7.68 8.88
N ILE A 54 -21.20 6.47 8.52
CA ILE A 54 -21.88 5.25 8.94
C ILE A 54 -20.98 4.49 9.89
N LYS A 55 -21.51 4.08 11.04
CA LYS A 55 -20.74 3.26 12.00
C LYS A 55 -20.19 2.02 11.32
N LYS A 56 -18.92 1.70 11.59
CA LYS A 56 -18.20 0.57 10.97
C LYS A 56 -18.84 -0.79 11.21
N ASN A 57 -19.70 -0.92 12.23
CA ASN A 57 -20.47 -2.15 12.50
C ASN A 57 -21.75 -2.31 11.65
N ILE A 58 -22.04 -1.35 10.78
CA ILE A 58 -23.15 -1.41 9.84
C ILE A 58 -22.58 -1.55 8.43
N LYS A 59 -22.96 -2.62 7.73
CA LYS A 59 -22.56 -2.79 6.33
C LYS A 59 -23.31 -1.77 5.48
N ALA A 60 -22.56 -0.95 4.75
CA ALA A 60 -23.11 0.08 3.87
C ALA A 60 -22.58 -0.11 2.45
N THR A 61 -23.49 -0.12 1.49
CA THR A 61 -23.17 -0.23 0.06
C THR A 61 -23.77 0.95 -0.68
N VAL A 62 -22.94 1.76 -1.34
CA VAL A 62 -23.42 2.85 -2.20
C VAL A 62 -24.04 2.25 -3.45
N LEU A 63 -25.28 2.65 -3.76
CA LEU A 63 -25.96 2.32 -5.00
C LEU A 63 -25.49 3.30 -6.07
N LYS A 64 -24.44 2.92 -6.80
CA LYS A 64 -23.74 3.79 -7.73
C LYS A 64 -24.61 4.33 -8.86
N ASP A 65 -25.51 3.50 -9.35
CA ASP A 65 -26.40 3.83 -10.47
C ASP A 65 -27.44 4.92 -10.10
N LEU A 66 -27.79 4.98 -8.81
CA LEU A 66 -28.72 5.98 -8.26
C LEU A 66 -27.98 7.21 -7.70
N SER A 67 -26.69 7.06 -7.36
CA SER A 67 -25.94 8.14 -6.68
C SER A 67 -25.31 9.08 -7.70
N LYS A 68 -25.87 10.29 -7.83
CA LYS A 68 -25.50 11.26 -8.88
C LYS A 68 -25.42 12.68 -8.34
N VAL A 69 -24.63 13.49 -9.01
CA VAL A 69 -24.64 14.96 -8.92
C VAL A 69 -25.07 15.48 -10.28
N SER A 70 -26.18 16.20 -10.36
CA SER A 70 -26.65 16.79 -11.63
C SER A 70 -25.80 17.99 -12.05
N VAL A 71 -25.98 18.43 -13.30
CA VAL A 71 -25.35 19.66 -13.81
C VAL A 71 -25.75 20.90 -12.98
N SER A 72 -26.98 20.91 -12.44
CA SER A 72 -27.48 21.95 -11.50
C SER A 72 -26.96 21.78 -10.07
N ASN A 73 -26.04 20.85 -9.81
CA ASN A 73 -25.51 20.49 -8.51
C ASN A 73 -26.56 19.95 -7.51
N PHE A 74 -27.64 19.35 -7.97
CA PHE A 74 -28.55 18.58 -7.14
C PHE A 74 -27.90 17.24 -6.80
N HIS A 75 -27.72 16.96 -5.50
CA HIS A 75 -26.96 15.81 -5.02
C HIS A 75 -27.91 14.71 -4.52
N GLN A 76 -27.63 13.46 -4.90
CA GLN A 76 -28.33 12.28 -4.41
C GLN A 76 -27.31 11.18 -4.11
N LEU A 77 -27.10 10.85 -2.83
CA LEU A 77 -26.25 9.77 -2.37
C LEU A 77 -27.15 8.65 -1.80
N TRP A 78 -27.27 7.57 -2.55
CA TRP A 78 -28.09 6.42 -2.19
C TRP A 78 -27.26 5.32 -1.55
N ILE A 79 -27.64 4.89 -0.34
CA ILE A 79 -26.87 3.92 0.45
C ILE A 79 -27.81 2.83 0.95
N ASN A 80 -27.48 1.57 0.66
CA ASN A 80 -28.13 0.41 1.26
C ASN A 80 -27.39 0.08 2.56
N LEU A 81 -28.10 0.22 3.70
CA LEU A 81 -27.60 -0.16 5.02
C LEU A 81 -28.09 -1.54 5.39
N GLN A 82 -27.19 -2.45 5.70
CA GLN A 82 -27.48 -3.82 6.13
C GLN A 82 -26.90 -4.08 7.52
N TRP A 83 -27.73 -4.52 8.46
CA TRP A 83 -27.28 -4.80 9.84
C TRP A 83 -27.53 -6.25 10.29
N GLN A 84 -28.26 -7.05 9.52
CA GLN A 84 -28.46 -8.49 9.70
C GLN A 84 -28.65 -9.14 8.32
N LYS A 85 -28.48 -10.47 8.24
CA LYS A 85 -28.44 -11.25 6.99
C LYS A 85 -29.54 -10.89 5.98
N ASN A 86 -30.75 -10.52 6.43
CA ASN A 86 -31.87 -10.18 5.55
C ASN A 86 -32.58 -8.87 5.94
N LYS A 87 -31.97 -8.03 6.79
CA LYS A 87 -32.55 -6.76 7.22
C LYS A 87 -31.72 -5.59 6.73
N SER A 88 -32.27 -4.83 5.83
CA SER A 88 -31.61 -3.64 5.27
C SER A 88 -32.62 -2.53 5.02
N ILE A 89 -32.13 -1.30 4.93
CA ILE A 89 -32.87 -0.10 4.62
C ILE A 89 -32.08 0.73 3.60
N ILE A 90 -32.77 1.41 2.73
CA ILE A 90 -32.13 2.33 1.78
C ILE A 90 -32.25 3.75 2.34
N ILE A 91 -31.14 4.48 2.32
CA ILE A 91 -31.09 5.89 2.71
C ILE A 91 -30.62 6.70 1.50
N CYS A 92 -31.35 7.74 1.17
CA CYS A 92 -30.95 8.78 0.23
C CYS A 92 -30.57 10.04 1.03
N VAL A 93 -29.30 10.45 0.95
CA VAL A 93 -28.86 11.75 1.44
C VAL A 93 -28.86 12.72 0.28
N THR A 94 -29.63 13.78 0.36
CA THR A 94 -29.86 14.70 -0.75
C THR A 94 -29.60 16.16 -0.35
N TYR A 95 -29.17 16.94 -1.31
CA TYR A 95 -29.00 18.38 -1.17
C TYR A 95 -29.46 19.07 -2.45
N ARG A 96 -30.39 20.03 -2.31
CA ARG A 96 -30.81 20.92 -3.39
C ARG A 96 -30.27 22.33 -3.14
N PRO A 97 -29.39 22.84 -4.02
CA PRO A 97 -29.02 24.28 -3.95
C PRO A 97 -30.25 25.16 -4.13
N PRO A 98 -30.28 26.37 -3.50
CA PRO A 98 -31.40 27.30 -3.62
C PRO A 98 -31.74 27.65 -5.08
N ASP A 99 -30.72 27.78 -5.93
CA ASP A 99 -30.84 28.18 -7.33
C ASP A 99 -31.29 27.06 -8.27
N THR A 100 -31.50 25.82 -7.73
CA THR A 100 -31.93 24.69 -8.53
C THR A 100 -33.43 24.69 -8.74
N SER A 101 -33.89 24.50 -10.00
CA SER A 101 -35.33 24.40 -10.34
C SER A 101 -36.07 23.36 -9.51
N LEU A 102 -37.31 23.61 -9.15
CA LEU A 102 -38.17 22.67 -8.41
C LEU A 102 -38.51 21.41 -9.21
N ASN A 103 -38.38 21.45 -10.55
CA ASN A 103 -38.58 20.28 -11.41
C ASN A 103 -37.56 19.16 -11.11
N CYS A 104 -36.47 19.46 -10.38
CA CYS A 104 -35.51 18.42 -9.95
C CYS A 104 -36.16 17.30 -9.12
N PHE A 105 -37.28 17.53 -8.48
CA PHE A 105 -38.00 16.48 -7.75
C PHE A 105 -38.64 15.49 -8.72
N GLU A 106 -39.22 15.95 -9.81
CA GLU A 106 -39.85 15.12 -10.84
C GLU A 106 -38.80 14.48 -11.77
N ASP A 107 -37.84 15.28 -12.25
CA ASP A 107 -36.94 14.87 -13.31
C ASP A 107 -35.75 14.03 -12.80
N LEU A 108 -35.31 14.27 -11.54
CA LEU A 108 -34.08 13.68 -11.02
C LEU A 108 -34.31 12.78 -9.80
N LEU A 109 -35.15 13.18 -8.83
CA LEU A 109 -35.31 12.41 -7.59
C LEU A 109 -36.33 11.31 -7.73
N LYS A 110 -37.46 11.57 -8.36
CA LYS A 110 -38.57 10.62 -8.56
C LYS A 110 -38.15 9.37 -9.35
N PRO A 111 -37.46 9.46 -10.51
CA PRO A 111 -37.02 8.27 -11.22
C PRO A 111 -36.07 7.39 -10.38
N ASN A 112 -35.12 7.98 -9.66
CA ASN A 112 -34.20 7.25 -8.80
C ASN A 112 -34.93 6.60 -7.59
N TYR A 113 -35.92 7.29 -7.03
CA TYR A 113 -36.74 6.73 -5.96
C TYR A 113 -37.60 5.55 -6.44
N VAL A 114 -38.25 5.65 -7.60
CA VAL A 114 -39.00 4.53 -8.22
C VAL A 114 -38.07 3.35 -8.49
N GLN A 115 -36.89 3.59 -9.00
CA GLN A 115 -35.92 2.51 -9.17
C GLN A 115 -35.48 1.90 -7.82
N ALA A 116 -35.29 2.70 -6.77
CA ALA A 116 -34.98 2.19 -5.45
C ALA A 116 -36.12 1.32 -4.85
N LEU A 117 -37.38 1.61 -5.15
CA LEU A 117 -38.54 0.79 -4.73
C LEU A 117 -38.47 -0.65 -5.25
N THR A 118 -37.89 -0.88 -6.43
CA THR A 118 -37.74 -2.24 -7.00
C THR A 118 -36.91 -3.16 -6.12
N LEU A 119 -36.11 -2.60 -5.19
CA LEU A 119 -35.30 -3.38 -4.25
C LEU A 119 -36.11 -3.90 -3.04
N ASN A 120 -37.42 -3.63 -2.99
CA ASN A 120 -38.36 -4.09 -1.94
C ASN A 120 -37.88 -3.81 -0.49
N LYS A 121 -37.34 -2.60 -0.26
CA LYS A 121 -36.82 -2.17 1.04
C LYS A 121 -37.48 -0.88 1.48
N GLN A 122 -37.48 -0.65 2.80
CA GLN A 122 -37.90 0.64 3.35
C GLN A 122 -36.88 1.74 2.94
N ILE A 123 -37.40 2.89 2.58
CA ILE A 123 -36.61 4.00 2.08
C ILE A 123 -36.75 5.23 3.00
N LEU A 124 -35.61 5.85 3.32
CA LEU A 124 -35.53 7.16 3.95
C LEU A 124 -34.87 8.15 2.99
N VAL A 125 -35.49 9.31 2.77
CA VAL A 125 -34.87 10.44 2.06
C VAL A 125 -34.67 11.55 3.07
N LEU A 126 -33.44 12.05 3.21
CA LEU A 126 -33.07 13.05 4.19
C LEU A 126 -32.05 14.06 3.63
N GLY A 127 -32.20 15.29 4.04
CA GLY A 127 -31.26 16.36 3.63
C GLY A 127 -31.88 17.74 3.62
N ASP A 128 -31.06 18.69 3.20
CA ASP A 128 -31.47 20.07 3.00
C ASP A 128 -31.97 20.26 1.56
N LEU A 129 -33.27 20.49 1.42
CA LEU A 129 -33.90 20.69 0.12
C LEU A 129 -34.13 22.17 -0.18
N ASN A 130 -33.75 23.10 0.71
CA ASN A 130 -33.99 24.54 0.59
C ASN A 130 -35.42 24.86 0.18
N CYS A 131 -36.41 24.12 0.73
CA CYS A 131 -37.84 24.35 0.56
C CYS A 131 -38.44 24.61 1.95
N ASN A 132 -38.89 25.86 2.23
CA ASN A 132 -39.43 26.19 3.54
C ASN A 132 -40.82 25.55 3.72
N MET A 133 -40.90 24.52 4.56
CA MET A 133 -42.15 23.81 4.85
C MET A 133 -43.08 24.53 5.81
N LEU A 134 -42.67 25.67 6.40
CA LEU A 134 -43.52 26.47 7.31
C LEU A 134 -44.37 27.50 6.55
N GLU A 135 -43.94 27.92 5.36
CA GLU A 135 -44.58 28.91 4.53
C GLU A 135 -45.38 28.32 3.37
N ASN A 136 -46.52 28.89 3.04
CA ASN A 136 -47.37 28.43 1.92
C ASN A 136 -46.84 29.04 0.59
N GLY A 137 -45.74 28.44 0.05
CA GLY A 137 -45.13 28.86 -1.23
C GLY A 137 -45.10 27.76 -2.28
N GLN A 138 -44.60 28.08 -3.47
CA GLN A 138 -44.39 27.10 -4.56
C GLN A 138 -43.48 25.97 -4.16
N GLU A 139 -42.43 26.27 -3.38
CA GLU A 139 -41.44 25.28 -2.90
C GLU A 139 -42.11 24.20 -2.03
N ARG A 140 -42.93 24.65 -1.05
CA ARG A 140 -43.68 23.74 -0.18
C ARG A 140 -44.64 22.87 -1.02
N ARG A 141 -45.36 23.46 -1.97
CA ARG A 141 -46.29 22.71 -2.83
C ARG A 141 -45.57 21.67 -3.67
N ALA A 142 -44.47 22.00 -4.34
CA ALA A 142 -43.68 21.09 -5.15
C ALA A 142 -43.17 19.89 -4.32
N LEU A 143 -42.58 20.16 -3.14
CA LEU A 143 -42.06 19.10 -2.27
C LEU A 143 -43.22 18.27 -1.66
N THR A 144 -44.38 18.91 -1.31
CA THR A 144 -45.55 18.19 -0.80
C THR A 144 -46.14 17.28 -1.86
N ASN A 145 -46.25 17.73 -3.10
CA ASN A 145 -46.74 16.90 -4.20
C ASN A 145 -45.82 15.67 -4.40
N PHE A 146 -44.52 15.88 -4.43
CA PHE A 146 -43.51 14.83 -4.56
C PHE A 146 -43.65 13.73 -3.50
N PHE A 147 -43.69 14.11 -2.21
CA PHE A 147 -43.77 13.09 -1.18
C PHE A 147 -45.16 12.46 -1.04
N THR A 148 -46.27 13.18 -1.34
CA THR A 148 -47.61 12.65 -1.32
C THR A 148 -47.83 11.63 -2.42
N GLU A 149 -47.37 11.92 -3.65
CA GLU A 149 -47.48 11.03 -4.81
C GLU A 149 -46.70 9.72 -4.60
N LEU A 150 -45.56 9.79 -3.93
CA LEU A 150 -44.70 8.65 -3.66
C LEU A 150 -44.99 7.95 -2.31
N ASN A 151 -46.11 8.30 -1.67
CA ASN A 151 -46.50 7.76 -0.36
C ASN A 151 -45.40 7.86 0.71
N LEU A 152 -44.66 9.00 0.70
CA LEU A 152 -43.68 9.36 1.71
C LEU A 152 -44.32 10.26 2.76
N THR A 153 -43.84 10.18 4.00
CA THR A 153 -44.30 11.03 5.10
C THR A 153 -43.12 11.87 5.61
N GLN A 154 -43.33 13.20 5.62
CA GLN A 154 -42.40 14.15 6.26
C GLN A 154 -42.64 14.15 7.78
N ILE A 155 -41.55 13.88 8.57
CA ILE A 155 -41.66 13.65 10.00
C ILE A 155 -41.10 14.75 10.88
N ILE A 156 -40.38 15.73 10.33
CA ILE A 156 -39.85 16.89 11.07
C ILE A 156 -40.86 18.02 11.02
N LYS A 157 -41.24 18.56 12.19
CA LYS A 157 -42.32 19.56 12.31
C LYS A 157 -41.85 20.93 12.85
N THR A 158 -40.63 21.02 13.34
CA THR A 158 -40.11 22.23 13.95
C THR A 158 -39.04 22.87 13.07
N PRO A 159 -38.78 24.20 13.20
CA PRO A 159 -37.76 24.88 12.40
C PRO A 159 -36.41 24.16 12.49
N THR A 160 -35.69 24.08 11.38
CA THR A 160 -34.36 23.42 11.27
C THR A 160 -33.25 24.42 10.99
N ARG A 161 -33.57 25.62 10.51
CA ARG A 161 -32.63 26.72 10.36
C ARG A 161 -33.13 27.95 11.10
N ILE A 162 -32.25 28.51 11.93
CA ILE A 162 -32.55 29.67 12.76
C ILE A 162 -31.46 30.70 12.55
N THR A 163 -31.86 31.87 12.05
CA THR A 163 -30.98 33.05 11.91
C THR A 163 -31.44 34.16 12.86
N ALA A 164 -30.79 35.30 12.87
CA ALA A 164 -31.21 36.45 13.64
C ALA A 164 -32.61 36.96 13.26
N THR A 165 -32.97 36.81 11.98
CA THR A 165 -34.17 37.38 11.38
C THR A 165 -35.23 36.39 10.90
N SER A 166 -34.92 35.08 10.83
CA SER A 166 -35.81 34.09 10.23
C SER A 166 -35.76 32.70 10.88
N GLN A 167 -36.87 31.97 10.78
CA GLN A 167 -36.97 30.56 11.15
C GLN A 167 -37.55 29.81 9.98
N THR A 168 -36.84 28.80 9.48
CA THR A 168 -37.28 28.01 8.33
C THR A 168 -37.13 26.50 8.61
N LEU A 169 -37.99 25.69 8.00
CA LEU A 169 -37.91 24.24 7.99
C LEU A 169 -37.51 23.78 6.58
N ILE A 170 -36.22 23.64 6.36
CA ILE A 170 -35.63 23.28 5.06
C ILE A 170 -34.90 21.93 5.05
N ASP A 171 -34.53 21.45 6.23
CA ASP A 171 -33.94 20.11 6.41
C ASP A 171 -35.05 19.12 6.73
N VAL A 172 -35.26 18.16 5.85
CA VAL A 172 -36.40 17.22 5.91
C VAL A 172 -35.95 15.78 6.12
N ILE A 173 -36.85 14.98 6.74
CA ILE A 173 -36.74 13.51 6.75
C ILE A 173 -38.05 12.94 6.24
N LEU A 174 -38.01 12.33 5.04
CA LEU A 174 -39.12 11.63 4.42
C LEU A 174 -38.97 10.14 4.64
N VAL A 175 -40.03 9.46 5.10
CA VAL A 175 -40.01 8.03 5.38
C VAL A 175 -41.07 7.31 4.57
N SER A 176 -40.78 6.13 4.00
CA SER A 176 -41.72 5.30 3.29
C SER A 176 -42.69 4.53 4.24
N SER A 177 -42.37 4.48 5.55
CA SER A 177 -43.21 3.88 6.56
C SER A 177 -43.02 4.52 7.92
N THR A 178 -44.07 5.13 8.45
CA THR A 178 -44.08 5.71 9.81
C THR A 178 -44.03 4.64 10.91
N ALA A 179 -44.41 3.39 10.60
CA ALA A 179 -44.38 2.27 11.55
C ALA A 179 -42.97 1.95 12.04
N LEU A 180 -41.94 2.30 11.24
CA LEU A 180 -40.51 2.16 11.59
C LEU A 180 -40.01 3.26 12.52
N VAL A 181 -40.69 4.40 12.58
CA VAL A 181 -40.24 5.54 13.37
C VAL A 181 -40.63 5.34 14.83
N LEU A 182 -39.67 5.42 15.74
CA LEU A 182 -39.89 5.48 17.18
C LEU A 182 -40.05 6.92 17.65
N GLU A 183 -39.13 7.78 17.19
CA GLU A 183 -39.06 9.18 17.58
C GLU A 183 -38.34 9.97 16.47
N SER A 184 -38.69 11.23 16.28
CA SER A 184 -37.99 12.16 15.39
C SER A 184 -38.09 13.57 15.95
N GLY A 185 -37.14 14.42 15.57
CA GLY A 185 -37.10 15.82 16.04
C GLY A 185 -35.85 16.55 15.60
N VAL A 186 -35.64 17.69 16.22
CA VAL A 186 -34.53 18.61 15.98
C VAL A 186 -33.65 18.67 17.23
N ILE A 187 -32.35 18.61 17.07
CA ILE A 187 -31.38 18.71 18.17
C ILE A 187 -30.94 20.16 18.28
N ASN A 188 -31.25 20.81 19.40
CA ASN A 188 -30.74 22.15 19.68
C ASN A 188 -29.25 22.09 19.94
N THR A 189 -28.46 22.59 18.98
CA THR A 189 -27.00 22.66 19.05
C THR A 189 -26.49 23.91 18.39
N SER A 190 -25.34 24.35 18.85
CA SER A 190 -24.72 25.63 18.48
C SER A 190 -23.63 25.48 17.40
N ILE A 191 -23.62 24.40 16.62
CA ILE A 191 -22.55 24.16 15.66
C ILE A 191 -22.70 25.00 14.39
N SER A 192 -23.94 25.25 13.95
CA SER A 192 -24.29 25.96 12.72
C SER A 192 -25.60 26.74 12.91
N ASP A 193 -25.99 27.56 11.93
CA ASP A 193 -27.34 28.15 11.79
C ASP A 193 -28.39 27.07 11.42
N HIS A 194 -27.96 25.91 10.90
CA HIS A 194 -28.81 24.73 10.76
C HIS A 194 -28.76 23.85 12.02
N LEU A 195 -29.91 23.39 12.47
CA LEU A 195 -30.08 22.48 13.58
C LEU A 195 -30.16 21.02 13.05
N PRO A 196 -29.38 20.07 13.61
CA PRO A 196 -29.44 18.68 13.20
C PRO A 196 -30.84 18.09 13.42
N VAL A 197 -31.36 17.44 12.39
CA VAL A 197 -32.57 16.63 12.47
C VAL A 197 -32.20 15.18 12.80
N TYR A 198 -33.05 14.48 13.53
CA TYR A 198 -32.86 13.08 13.87
C TYR A 198 -34.12 12.23 13.71
N VAL A 199 -33.92 10.95 13.48
CA VAL A 199 -34.96 9.92 13.54
C VAL A 199 -34.43 8.70 14.28
N LEU A 200 -35.19 8.22 15.24
CA LEU A 200 -34.97 6.93 15.90
C LEU A 200 -35.85 5.88 15.24
N LEU A 201 -35.24 4.86 14.68
CA LEU A 201 -35.93 3.77 14.02
C LEU A 201 -36.07 2.55 14.96
N LYS A 202 -37.15 1.84 14.89
CA LYS A 202 -37.41 0.59 15.64
C LYS A 202 -36.56 -0.59 15.12
N LEU A 203 -35.26 -0.31 14.94
CA LEU A 203 -34.27 -1.24 14.44
C LEU A 203 -33.24 -1.52 15.53
N LYS A 204 -32.94 -2.82 15.81
CA LYS A 204 -31.87 -3.19 16.76
C LYS A 204 -30.52 -3.11 16.06
N ALA A 205 -29.67 -2.15 16.43
CA ALA A 205 -28.28 -2.15 15.97
C ALA A 205 -27.49 -3.26 16.66
N PRO A 206 -26.60 -3.95 15.95
CA PRO A 206 -25.63 -4.82 16.60
C PRO A 206 -24.72 -3.97 17.48
N LYS A 207 -24.55 -4.37 18.73
CA LYS A 207 -23.51 -3.78 19.59
C LYS A 207 -22.16 -4.17 19.01
N MET A 208 -21.25 -3.22 18.84
CA MET A 208 -19.86 -3.55 18.54
C MET A 208 -19.32 -4.43 19.68
N PRO A 209 -18.82 -5.64 19.38
CA PRO A 209 -18.12 -6.40 20.36
C PRO A 209 -16.87 -5.59 20.80
N ALA A 210 -16.59 -5.61 22.12
CA ALA A 210 -15.40 -4.97 22.62
C ALA A 210 -14.17 -5.65 21.96
N CYS A 211 -13.29 -4.86 21.37
CA CYS A 211 -12.06 -5.39 20.79
C CYS A 211 -11.05 -5.62 21.90
N TYR A 212 -10.60 -6.86 22.03
CA TYR A 212 -9.58 -7.26 22.99
C TYR A 212 -8.33 -7.68 22.23
N ILE A 213 -7.16 -7.28 22.75
CA ILE A 213 -5.86 -7.75 22.24
C ILE A 213 -5.12 -8.42 23.39
N THR A 214 -4.75 -9.69 23.19
CA THR A 214 -3.87 -10.40 24.13
C THR A 214 -2.43 -10.26 23.64
N THR A 215 -1.59 -9.66 24.46
CA THR A 215 -0.17 -9.42 24.19
C THR A 215 0.62 -9.38 25.47
N ARG A 216 1.94 -9.55 25.37
CA ARG A 216 2.83 -9.39 26.52
C ARG A 216 2.84 -7.92 26.98
N SER A 217 2.81 -7.72 28.30
CA SER A 217 2.85 -6.41 28.93
C SER A 217 4.28 -6.05 29.32
N TYR A 218 4.91 -5.19 28.53
CA TYR A 218 6.27 -4.70 28.77
C TYR A 218 6.34 -3.47 29.67
N LYS A 219 5.26 -3.16 30.43
CA LYS A 219 5.20 -1.93 31.23
C LYS A 219 6.30 -1.91 32.31
N ASN A 220 6.54 -3.04 32.96
CA ASN A 220 7.51 -3.20 34.06
C ASN A 220 8.71 -4.05 33.62
N TYR A 221 8.87 -4.32 32.32
CA TYR A 221 9.96 -5.14 31.81
C TYR A 221 11.31 -4.41 31.96
N ASN A 222 12.24 -5.01 32.67
CA ASN A 222 13.62 -4.57 32.77
C ASN A 222 14.54 -5.62 32.14
N PRO A 223 15.29 -5.29 31.07
CA PRO A 223 16.16 -6.22 30.40
C PRO A 223 17.24 -6.83 31.29
N SER A 224 17.82 -6.04 32.22
CA SER A 224 18.87 -6.51 33.09
C SER A 224 18.36 -7.55 34.12
N LEU A 225 17.20 -7.28 34.71
CA LEU A 225 16.57 -8.24 35.67
C LEU A 225 16.13 -9.51 34.93
N PHE A 226 15.56 -9.36 33.74
CA PHE A 226 15.20 -10.50 32.90
C PHE A 226 16.42 -11.38 32.57
N SER A 227 17.52 -10.77 32.19
CA SER A 227 18.76 -11.48 31.91
C SER A 227 19.35 -12.15 33.14
N SER A 228 19.33 -11.48 34.29
CA SER A 228 19.77 -12.07 35.59
C SER A 228 18.96 -13.33 35.94
N ASP A 229 17.62 -13.26 35.85
CA ASP A 229 16.77 -14.43 36.09
C ASP A 229 16.96 -15.54 35.07
N LEU A 230 17.29 -15.19 33.83
CA LEU A 230 17.59 -16.19 32.79
C LEU A 230 18.91 -16.91 33.09
N VAL A 231 19.91 -16.23 33.65
CA VAL A 231 21.18 -16.84 34.10
C VAL A 231 20.95 -17.89 35.19
N THR A 232 19.97 -17.70 36.07
CA THR A 232 19.65 -18.72 37.12
C THR A 232 19.16 -20.05 36.53
N LYS A 233 18.75 -20.05 35.24
CA LYS A 233 18.31 -21.24 34.49
C LYS A 233 19.36 -21.69 33.46
N SER A 234 20.62 -21.25 33.61
CA SER A 234 21.70 -21.55 32.67
C SER A 234 21.94 -23.05 32.50
N ASP A 235 21.82 -23.85 33.59
CA ASP A 235 22.00 -25.30 33.51
C ASP A 235 21.06 -25.96 32.50
N ARG A 236 19.81 -25.53 32.46
CA ARG A 236 18.83 -26.01 31.45
C ARG A 236 19.18 -25.52 30.04
N LEU A 237 19.75 -24.35 29.89
CA LEU A 237 20.22 -23.86 28.59
C LEU A 237 21.50 -24.57 28.14
N LEU A 238 22.39 -24.91 29.08
CA LEU A 238 23.61 -25.68 28.81
C LEU A 238 23.32 -27.13 28.45
N SER A 239 22.29 -27.73 29.06
CA SER A 239 21.87 -29.11 28.68
C SER A 239 21.44 -29.25 27.23
N ILE A 240 21.08 -28.15 26.56
CA ILE A 240 20.81 -28.11 25.13
C ILE A 240 22.04 -28.53 24.32
N LEU A 241 23.23 -28.15 24.73
CA LEU A 241 24.49 -28.36 24.02
C LEU A 241 24.87 -29.86 23.91
N SER A 242 24.36 -30.69 24.78
CA SER A 242 24.58 -32.18 24.70
C SER A 242 23.52 -32.90 23.89
N ASN A 243 22.45 -32.24 23.46
CA ASN A 243 21.35 -32.85 22.73
C ASN A 243 21.49 -32.59 21.22
N THR A 244 21.16 -33.57 20.39
CA THR A 244 21.16 -33.46 18.93
C THR A 244 19.75 -33.43 18.33
N ASN A 245 18.72 -33.76 19.14
CA ASN A 245 17.32 -33.68 18.68
C ASN A 245 16.81 -32.26 18.70
N VAL A 246 16.64 -31.70 17.51
CA VAL A 246 16.29 -30.28 17.31
C VAL A 246 14.94 -29.90 17.94
N ASN A 247 13.96 -30.81 17.97
CA ASN A 247 12.65 -30.57 18.56
C ASN A 247 12.77 -30.44 20.09
N THR A 248 13.47 -31.37 20.73
CA THR A 248 13.72 -31.31 22.19
C THR A 248 14.55 -30.09 22.58
N ILE A 249 15.55 -29.73 21.77
CA ILE A 249 16.33 -28.50 21.94
C ILE A 249 15.42 -27.29 21.93
N LEU A 250 14.55 -27.14 20.93
CA LEU A 250 13.65 -26.01 20.79
C LEU A 250 12.62 -25.95 21.93
N GLU A 251 12.04 -27.08 22.34
CA GLU A 251 11.10 -27.16 23.46
C GLU A 251 11.76 -26.68 24.76
N THR A 252 12.94 -27.19 25.09
CA THR A 252 13.72 -26.75 26.27
C THR A 252 14.03 -25.26 26.20
N PHE A 253 14.50 -24.77 25.07
CA PHE A 253 14.80 -23.37 24.85
C PHE A 253 13.58 -22.47 25.05
N LYS A 254 12.44 -22.84 24.47
CA LYS A 254 11.18 -22.10 24.61
C LYS A 254 10.66 -22.13 26.02
N ASP A 255 10.70 -23.27 26.70
CA ASP A 255 10.27 -23.39 28.08
C ASP A 255 11.03 -22.46 29.01
N VAL A 256 12.34 -22.41 28.90
CA VAL A 256 13.19 -21.52 29.70
C VAL A 256 12.85 -20.05 29.42
N LEU A 257 12.71 -19.68 28.13
CA LEU A 257 12.36 -18.29 27.77
C LEU A 257 10.95 -17.92 28.22
N HIS A 258 9.95 -18.78 28.02
CA HIS A 258 8.57 -18.48 28.38
C HIS A 258 8.41 -18.39 29.90
N SER A 259 8.94 -19.35 30.65
CA SER A 259 8.84 -19.33 32.13
C SER A 259 9.50 -18.09 32.74
N THR A 260 10.55 -17.53 32.13
CA THR A 260 11.17 -16.28 32.55
C THR A 260 10.37 -15.08 32.10
N LEU A 261 9.90 -15.06 30.83
CA LEU A 261 9.11 -13.96 30.29
C LEU A 261 7.75 -13.81 30.97
N ASP A 262 7.14 -14.88 31.44
CA ASP A 262 5.83 -14.81 32.11
C ASP A 262 5.93 -14.06 33.46
N VAL A 263 7.10 -14.04 34.09
CA VAL A 263 7.38 -13.24 35.27
C VAL A 263 7.57 -11.76 34.87
N HIS A 264 8.45 -11.47 33.93
CA HIS A 264 8.85 -10.09 33.60
C HIS A 264 7.93 -9.37 32.62
N ALA A 265 7.28 -10.10 31.71
CA ALA A 265 6.38 -9.58 30.69
C ALA A 265 5.17 -10.50 30.50
N PRO A 266 4.27 -10.65 31.48
CA PRO A 266 3.13 -11.55 31.44
C PRO A 266 2.18 -11.23 30.31
N LEU A 267 1.51 -12.26 29.76
CA LEU A 267 0.44 -12.10 28.80
C LEU A 267 -0.75 -11.39 29.47
N LYS A 268 -1.20 -10.29 28.90
CA LYS A 268 -2.37 -9.54 29.37
C LYS A 268 -3.31 -9.26 28.23
N THR A 269 -4.60 -9.32 28.51
CA THR A 269 -5.65 -8.97 27.57
C THR A 269 -6.10 -7.53 27.83
N PHE A 270 -5.87 -6.67 26.85
CA PHE A 270 -6.23 -5.26 26.89
C PHE A 270 -7.50 -5.01 26.07
N LYS A 271 -8.47 -4.32 26.67
CA LYS A 271 -9.61 -3.79 25.95
C LYS A 271 -9.19 -2.51 25.24
N ILE A 272 -9.35 -2.48 23.91
CA ILE A 272 -9.12 -1.27 23.12
C ILE A 272 -10.21 -0.25 23.48
N ARG A 273 -9.78 0.92 23.95
CA ARG A 273 -10.67 2.07 24.18
C ARG A 273 -10.33 3.12 23.12
N ASN A 274 -11.37 3.83 22.65
CA ASN A 274 -11.17 4.98 21.78
C ASN A 274 -10.40 6.07 22.54
N ARG A 275 -9.52 6.78 21.82
CA ARG A 275 -8.69 7.83 22.41
C ARG A 275 -9.57 9.01 22.82
N SER A 276 -9.41 9.50 24.04
CA SER A 276 -9.89 10.81 24.44
C SER A 276 -9.08 11.89 23.69
N CYS A 277 -9.68 13.08 23.48
CA CYS A 277 -8.96 14.24 22.96
C CYS A 277 -8.21 14.92 24.12
N PRO A 278 -6.92 14.64 24.36
CA PRO A 278 -6.21 15.08 25.57
C PRO A 278 -6.03 16.61 25.61
N TYR A 279 -6.14 17.27 24.47
CA TYR A 279 -6.01 18.71 24.32
C TYR A 279 -7.28 19.51 24.68
N VAL A 280 -8.42 18.88 24.97
CA VAL A 280 -9.64 19.55 25.42
C VAL A 280 -9.55 19.77 26.91
N THR A 281 -9.06 20.95 27.30
CA THR A 281 -8.88 21.39 28.68
C THR A 281 -10.22 21.70 29.36
N ASN A 282 -10.20 21.83 30.71
CA ASN A 282 -11.41 22.23 31.46
C ASN A 282 -11.85 23.62 31.09
N GLU A 283 -10.93 24.56 30.84
CA GLU A 283 -11.24 25.91 30.33
C GLU A 283 -12.06 25.88 29.04
N ILE A 284 -11.62 25.06 28.07
CA ILE A 284 -12.35 24.88 26.79
C ILE A 284 -13.75 24.34 27.03
N LYS A 285 -13.90 23.39 27.97
CA LYS A 285 -15.22 22.81 28.33
C LYS A 285 -16.15 23.88 28.95
N GLU A 286 -15.64 24.76 29.79
CA GLU A 286 -16.43 25.87 30.35
C GLU A 286 -16.85 26.86 29.28
N LEU A 287 -15.98 27.26 28.35
CA LEU A 287 -16.33 28.09 27.22
C LEU A 287 -17.40 27.42 26.32
N MET A 288 -17.35 26.09 26.17
CA MET A 288 -18.38 25.33 25.46
C MET A 288 -19.73 25.40 26.18
N LYS A 289 -19.75 25.30 27.51
CA LYS A 289 -20.98 25.44 28.30
C LYS A 289 -21.57 26.84 28.18
N SER A 290 -20.74 27.87 28.29
CA SER A 290 -21.18 29.27 28.12
C SER A 290 -21.75 29.54 26.73
N ARG A 291 -21.10 29.06 25.68
CA ARG A 291 -21.59 29.09 24.30
C ARG A 291 -22.99 28.47 24.20
N ASP A 292 -23.16 27.27 24.76
CA ASP A 292 -24.42 26.54 24.66
C ASP A 292 -25.53 27.18 25.48
N LEU A 293 -25.18 27.87 26.61
CA LEU A 293 -26.12 28.61 27.45
C LEU A 293 -26.71 29.83 26.68
N HIS A 294 -25.85 30.66 26.09
CA HIS A 294 -26.30 31.85 25.34
C HIS A 294 -27.10 31.47 24.10
N LEU A 295 -26.78 30.39 23.44
CA LEU A 295 -27.60 29.88 22.34
C LEU A 295 -29.01 29.48 22.81
N ARG A 296 -29.10 28.74 23.93
CA ARG A 296 -30.39 28.34 24.50
C ARG A 296 -31.22 29.52 24.90
N ARG A 297 -30.60 30.58 25.53
CA ARG A 297 -31.30 31.83 25.86
C ARG A 297 -31.83 32.51 24.62
N PHE A 298 -30.99 32.69 23.60
CA PHE A 298 -31.44 33.27 22.33
C PHE A 298 -32.60 32.51 21.70
N GLN A 299 -32.59 31.18 21.77
CA GLN A 299 -33.64 30.35 21.21
C GLN A 299 -34.99 30.56 21.93
N LEU A 300 -34.95 30.84 23.22
CA LEU A 300 -36.13 31.09 24.07
C LEU A 300 -36.63 32.55 23.98
N THR A 301 -35.72 33.52 24.07
CA THR A 301 -36.08 34.96 24.27
C THR A 301 -35.96 35.75 22.97
N ARG A 302 -35.21 35.30 21.97
CA ARG A 302 -34.89 36.03 20.76
C ARG A 302 -34.09 37.33 21.00
N ASP A 303 -33.42 37.43 22.13
CA ASP A 303 -32.58 38.57 22.44
C ASP A 303 -31.32 38.60 21.58
N GLU A 304 -31.15 39.69 20.79
CA GLU A 304 -29.98 39.89 19.91
C GLU A 304 -28.66 39.96 20.71
N GLY A 305 -28.68 40.39 21.95
CA GLY A 305 -27.53 40.41 22.82
C GLY A 305 -26.98 38.98 23.05
N ASP A 306 -27.86 38.05 23.39
CA ASP A 306 -27.46 36.62 23.55
C ASP A 306 -26.93 36.01 22.24
N TRP A 307 -27.44 36.43 21.09
CA TRP A 307 -26.95 36.00 19.79
C TRP A 307 -25.52 36.48 19.47
N VAL A 308 -25.22 37.73 19.80
CA VAL A 308 -23.88 38.31 19.63
C VAL A 308 -22.86 37.56 20.53
N VAL A 309 -23.21 37.44 21.81
CA VAL A 309 -22.37 36.74 22.79
C VAL A 309 -22.15 35.25 22.41
N TYR A 310 -23.19 34.58 21.92
CA TYR A 310 -23.06 33.22 21.38
C TYR A 310 -22.03 33.17 20.25
N LYS A 311 -22.09 34.09 19.27
CA LYS A 311 -21.12 34.12 18.14
C LYS A 311 -19.69 34.30 18.64
N GLU A 312 -19.46 35.13 19.64
CA GLU A 312 -18.15 35.38 20.25
C GLU A 312 -17.62 34.08 20.91
N TYR A 313 -18.40 33.44 21.78
CA TYR A 313 -18.03 32.19 22.40
C TYR A 313 -17.80 31.07 21.38
N ARG A 314 -18.61 30.96 20.34
CA ARG A 314 -18.46 30.00 19.26
C ARG A 314 -17.09 30.15 18.55
N ASN A 315 -16.75 31.40 18.23
CA ASN A 315 -15.49 31.70 17.55
C ASN A 315 -14.29 31.48 18.49
N ASN A 316 -14.41 31.87 19.76
CA ASN A 316 -13.38 31.66 20.79
C ASN A 316 -13.12 30.16 21.03
N VAL A 317 -14.16 29.35 21.25
CA VAL A 317 -14.06 27.88 21.41
C VAL A 317 -13.34 27.26 20.20
N LYS A 318 -13.73 27.64 18.98
CA LYS A 318 -13.10 27.12 17.75
C LYS A 318 -11.62 27.47 17.69
N THR A 319 -11.24 28.67 18.04
CA THR A 319 -9.84 29.13 18.03
C THR A 319 -9.03 28.44 19.11
N LYS A 320 -9.57 28.32 20.33
CA LYS A 320 -8.88 27.66 21.47
C LYS A 320 -8.70 26.15 21.26
N ILE A 321 -9.69 25.45 20.71
CA ILE A 321 -9.54 24.02 20.38
C ILE A 321 -8.43 23.85 19.32
N LYS A 322 -8.40 24.69 18.29
CA LYS A 322 -7.37 24.63 17.25
C LYS A 322 -5.98 24.90 17.81
N ALA A 323 -5.84 25.90 18.67
CA ALA A 323 -4.58 26.23 19.34
C ALA A 323 -4.11 25.09 20.26
N ALA A 324 -4.99 24.59 21.13
CA ALA A 324 -4.66 23.52 22.07
C ALA A 324 -4.26 22.21 21.37
N ALA A 325 -4.93 21.86 20.26
CA ALA A 325 -4.56 20.70 19.45
C ALA A 325 -3.18 20.87 18.82
N LYS A 326 -2.88 22.07 18.30
CA LYS A 326 -1.57 22.42 17.73
C LYS A 326 -0.47 22.33 18.78
N ASP A 327 -0.66 22.95 19.94
CA ASP A 327 0.34 22.99 21.01
C ASP A 327 0.61 21.61 21.61
N HIS A 328 -0.44 20.80 21.80
CA HIS A 328 -0.29 19.42 22.23
C HIS A 328 0.59 18.62 21.25
N THR A 329 0.29 18.71 19.95
CA THR A 329 1.04 18.02 18.91
C THR A 329 2.48 18.49 18.83
N PHE A 330 2.70 19.82 18.89
CA PHE A 330 4.04 20.41 18.86
C PHE A 330 4.89 19.90 20.04
N ASN A 331 4.32 19.87 21.25
CA ASN A 331 5.00 19.37 22.44
C ASN A 331 5.33 17.87 22.33
N GLU A 332 4.38 17.03 21.87
CA GLU A 332 4.64 15.60 21.62
C GLU A 332 5.78 15.39 20.61
N VAL A 333 5.79 16.16 19.52
CA VAL A 333 6.86 16.10 18.49
C VAL A 333 8.20 16.49 19.10
N ARG A 334 8.25 17.57 19.88
CA ARG A 334 9.46 18.08 20.54
C ARG A 334 10.03 17.09 21.56
N GLU A 335 9.20 16.47 22.38
CA GLU A 335 9.60 15.47 23.35
C GLU A 335 10.18 14.21 22.69
N HIS A 336 9.64 13.83 21.55
CA HIS A 336 10.01 12.59 20.85
C HIS A 336 10.95 12.79 19.66
N LYS A 337 11.51 14.00 19.43
CA LYS A 337 12.34 14.31 18.26
C LYS A 337 13.59 13.41 18.10
N HIS A 338 14.13 12.88 19.17
CA HIS A 338 15.29 11.98 19.16
C HIS A 338 14.88 10.51 19.06
N ASN A 339 13.59 10.19 19.16
CA ASN A 339 13.07 8.84 18.99
C ASN A 339 12.28 8.74 17.68
N SER A 340 12.97 8.37 16.60
CA SER A 340 12.40 8.26 15.26
C SER A 340 11.10 7.44 15.21
N ARG A 341 11.00 6.36 15.99
CA ARG A 341 9.80 5.51 16.04
C ARG A 341 8.60 6.24 16.63
N SER A 342 8.78 6.90 17.77
CA SER A 342 7.72 7.67 18.44
C SER A 342 7.33 8.86 17.58
N LEU A 343 8.30 9.56 17.00
CA LEU A 343 8.08 10.68 16.09
C LEU A 343 7.21 10.25 14.89
N TRP A 344 7.56 9.16 14.20
CA TRP A 344 6.77 8.67 13.07
C TRP A 344 5.38 8.16 13.46
N LYS A 345 5.21 7.68 14.69
CA LYS A 345 3.88 7.32 15.22
C LYS A 345 2.99 8.57 15.36
N ILE A 346 3.55 9.66 15.88
CA ILE A 346 2.85 10.95 16.01
C ILE A 346 2.54 11.49 14.60
N ILE A 347 3.54 11.56 13.70
CA ILE A 347 3.37 12.03 12.32
C ILE A 347 2.27 11.24 11.60
N ASN A 348 2.26 9.92 11.69
CA ASN A 348 1.24 9.06 11.05
C ASN A 348 -0.16 9.21 11.66
N ASN A 349 -0.28 9.69 12.90
CA ASN A 349 -1.59 10.02 13.49
C ASN A 349 -2.14 11.33 12.92
N ILE A 350 -1.27 12.28 12.61
CA ILE A 350 -1.63 13.62 12.11
C ILE A 350 -1.75 13.63 10.58
N ILE A 351 -0.86 12.92 9.91
CA ILE A 351 -0.80 12.77 8.45
C ILE A 351 -0.93 11.28 8.11
N PRO A 352 -2.10 10.69 8.25
CA PRO A 352 -2.26 9.26 8.05
C PRO A 352 -1.93 8.86 6.61
N SER A 353 -1.03 7.89 6.46
CA SER A 353 -0.63 7.36 5.15
C SER A 353 -1.62 6.34 4.59
N LYS A 354 -2.27 5.58 5.45
CA LYS A 354 -3.34 4.60 5.12
C LYS A 354 -4.43 4.65 6.18
N GLU A 355 -5.67 4.50 5.78
CA GLU A 355 -6.75 4.24 6.74
C GLU A 355 -6.47 2.90 7.44
N LYS A 356 -6.43 2.92 8.76
CA LYS A 356 -6.58 1.70 9.55
C LYS A 356 -8.07 1.39 9.57
N GLU A 357 -8.55 0.74 8.53
CA GLU A 357 -9.91 0.21 8.55
C GLU A 357 -9.98 -0.85 9.64
N THR A 358 -10.77 -0.58 10.66
CA THR A 358 -11.23 -1.64 11.55
C THR A 358 -12.17 -2.50 10.73
N GLN A 359 -11.70 -3.66 10.30
CA GLN A 359 -12.51 -4.58 9.49
C GLN A 359 -13.62 -5.12 10.38
N VAL A 360 -14.85 -4.84 10.01
CA VAL A 360 -16.04 -5.39 10.66
C VAL A 360 -16.64 -6.42 9.72
N TYR A 361 -16.74 -7.63 10.21
CA TYR A 361 -17.30 -8.75 9.46
C TYR A 361 -18.81 -8.88 9.73
N SER A 362 -19.56 -9.22 8.71
CA SER A 362 -21.00 -9.47 8.83
C SER A 362 -21.33 -10.81 9.49
N LYS A 363 -20.40 -11.77 9.40
CA LYS A 363 -20.47 -13.09 10.02
C LYS A 363 -19.74 -13.09 11.37
N ASP A 364 -19.96 -14.14 12.17
CA ASP A 364 -19.17 -14.40 13.37
C ASP A 364 -17.67 -14.51 13.05
N PRO A 365 -16.78 -13.86 13.84
CA PRO A 365 -15.35 -13.89 13.60
C PRO A 365 -14.72 -15.28 13.52
N LYS A 366 -15.26 -16.27 14.24
CA LYS A 366 -14.77 -17.65 14.19
C LYS A 366 -15.08 -18.27 12.82
N THR A 367 -16.30 -18.12 12.34
CA THR A 367 -16.71 -18.60 11.01
C THR A 367 -15.88 -17.95 9.91
N VAL A 368 -15.65 -16.62 9.98
CA VAL A 368 -14.83 -15.93 8.99
C VAL A 368 -13.39 -16.42 9.01
N ALA A 369 -12.82 -16.65 10.20
CA ALA A 369 -11.46 -17.18 10.33
C ALA A 369 -11.35 -18.60 9.73
N GLU A 370 -12.37 -19.44 9.92
CA GLU A 370 -12.43 -20.80 9.32
C GLU A 370 -12.56 -20.72 7.79
N ASP A 371 -13.47 -19.86 7.27
CA ASP A 371 -13.66 -19.65 5.83
C ASP A 371 -12.35 -19.19 5.16
N PHE A 372 -11.65 -18.25 5.79
CA PHE A 372 -10.37 -17.75 5.29
C PHE A 372 -9.27 -18.81 5.34
N ASN A 373 -9.20 -19.58 6.43
CA ASN A 373 -8.19 -20.63 6.54
C ASN A 373 -8.42 -21.75 5.54
N LEU A 374 -9.65 -22.16 5.34
CA LEU A 374 -10.03 -23.12 4.30
C LEU A 374 -9.62 -22.63 2.92
N PHE A 375 -9.94 -21.36 2.62
CA PHE A 375 -9.59 -20.75 1.34
C PHE A 375 -8.08 -20.70 1.14
N PHE A 376 -7.30 -20.13 2.09
CA PHE A 376 -5.86 -19.97 1.94
C PHE A 376 -5.13 -21.30 1.82
N THR A 377 -5.55 -22.35 2.52
CA THR A 377 -4.94 -23.70 2.41
C THR A 377 -5.37 -24.46 1.17
N SER A 378 -6.45 -24.07 0.50
CA SER A 378 -6.93 -24.71 -0.74
C SER A 378 -6.35 -24.08 -2.02
N VAL A 379 -5.75 -22.88 -1.95
CA VAL A 379 -5.28 -22.10 -3.14
C VAL A 379 -4.39 -22.92 -4.06
N GLY A 380 -3.34 -23.54 -3.55
CA GLY A 380 -2.40 -24.30 -4.37
C GLY A 380 -3.02 -25.54 -5.00
N ARG A 381 -3.82 -26.29 -4.22
CA ARG A 381 -4.56 -27.45 -4.75
C ARG A 381 -5.55 -27.04 -5.84
N ASN A 382 -6.26 -25.96 -5.64
CA ASN A 382 -7.20 -25.42 -6.62
C ASN A 382 -6.46 -24.89 -7.86
N ALA A 383 -5.30 -24.26 -7.69
CA ALA A 383 -4.46 -23.82 -8.80
C ALA A 383 -4.00 -25.01 -9.67
N ALA A 384 -3.55 -26.09 -9.04
CA ALA A 384 -3.16 -27.32 -9.75
C ALA A 384 -4.33 -27.95 -10.52
N ALA A 385 -5.53 -27.99 -9.91
CA ALA A 385 -6.72 -28.50 -10.57
C ALA A 385 -7.14 -27.60 -11.75
N THR A 386 -7.13 -26.28 -11.53
CA THR A 386 -7.47 -25.29 -12.58
C THR A 386 -6.46 -25.31 -13.72
N ALA A 387 -5.16 -25.48 -13.44
CA ALA A 387 -4.12 -25.61 -14.47
C ALA A 387 -4.38 -26.81 -15.40
N LYS A 388 -4.77 -27.96 -14.82
CA LYS A 388 -5.14 -29.15 -15.61
C LYS A 388 -6.40 -28.92 -16.46
N SER A 389 -7.42 -28.25 -15.91
CA SER A 389 -8.62 -27.91 -16.66
C SER A 389 -8.31 -26.97 -17.81
N LEU A 390 -7.60 -25.86 -17.56
CA LEU A 390 -7.20 -24.90 -18.58
C LEU A 390 -6.36 -25.52 -19.69
N ALA A 391 -5.47 -26.45 -19.35
CA ALA A 391 -4.69 -27.17 -20.35
C ALA A 391 -5.58 -28.01 -21.24
N LYS A 392 -6.58 -28.71 -20.68
CA LYS A 392 -7.55 -29.49 -21.43
C LYS A 392 -8.42 -28.60 -22.33
N ASP A 393 -8.95 -27.50 -21.76
CA ASP A 393 -9.85 -26.59 -22.47
C ASP A 393 -9.17 -25.89 -23.66
N ASN A 394 -7.85 -25.69 -23.56
CA ASN A 394 -7.02 -25.05 -24.63
C ASN A 394 -6.22 -26.08 -25.44
N ASN A 395 -6.45 -27.39 -25.32
CA ASN A 395 -5.73 -28.45 -26.01
C ASN A 395 -4.21 -28.39 -25.82
N VAL A 396 -3.73 -27.98 -24.63
CA VAL A 396 -2.30 -27.91 -24.31
C VAL A 396 -1.84 -29.25 -23.73
N ALA A 397 -0.96 -29.96 -24.44
CA ALA A 397 -0.32 -31.17 -23.91
C ALA A 397 0.70 -30.80 -22.83
N LEU A 398 0.45 -31.21 -21.57
CA LEU A 398 1.36 -30.97 -20.45
C LEU A 398 2.45 -32.03 -20.39
N SER A 399 3.69 -31.63 -20.26
CA SER A 399 4.83 -32.47 -19.96
C SER A 399 5.02 -32.62 -18.44
N ASN A 400 5.77 -33.62 -18.03
CA ASN A 400 6.14 -33.78 -16.61
C ASN A 400 7.32 -32.84 -16.29
N PRO A 401 7.18 -31.82 -15.45
CA PRO A 401 8.26 -30.90 -15.11
C PRO A 401 9.40 -31.57 -14.30
N LEU A 402 9.19 -32.80 -13.84
CA LEU A 402 10.19 -33.59 -13.09
C LEU A 402 11.08 -34.47 -13.98
N SER A 403 10.94 -34.41 -15.31
CA SER A 403 11.66 -35.29 -16.24
C SER A 403 13.12 -34.90 -16.48
N ASN A 404 13.46 -33.63 -16.31
CA ASN A 404 14.81 -33.13 -16.59
C ASN A 404 15.67 -33.22 -15.34
N VAL A 405 16.64 -34.07 -15.31
CA VAL A 405 17.61 -34.21 -14.21
C VAL A 405 18.95 -33.62 -14.67
N ILE A 406 19.39 -32.60 -13.95
CA ILE A 406 20.70 -31.99 -14.14
C ILE A 406 21.60 -32.52 -13.01
N THR A 407 22.74 -33.13 -13.39
CA THR A 407 23.73 -33.62 -12.43
C THR A 407 24.96 -32.73 -12.44
N TYR A 408 25.51 -32.48 -11.27
CA TYR A 408 26.74 -31.71 -11.10
C TYR A 408 27.81 -32.56 -10.39
N PRO A 409 29.09 -32.27 -10.60
CA PRO A 409 30.16 -32.86 -9.80
C PRO A 409 29.97 -32.59 -8.31
N SER A 410 30.44 -33.49 -7.46
CA SER A 410 30.24 -33.42 -6.00
C SER A 410 30.82 -32.14 -5.36
N ASP A 411 31.91 -31.61 -5.91
CA ASP A 411 32.57 -30.39 -5.50
C ASP A 411 31.76 -29.10 -5.87
N GLN A 412 30.80 -29.24 -6.79
CA GLN A 412 29.90 -28.16 -7.21
C GLN A 412 28.53 -28.27 -6.55
N LEU A 413 28.31 -29.20 -5.63
CA LEU A 413 27.05 -29.30 -4.91
C LEU A 413 27.05 -28.41 -3.65
N PHE A 414 25.88 -27.83 -3.40
CA PHE A 414 25.68 -27.09 -2.18
C PHE A 414 25.44 -27.98 -0.97
N ASN A 415 26.27 -27.82 0.04
CA ASN A 415 26.10 -28.40 1.36
C ASN A 415 26.05 -27.35 2.44
N PHE A 416 25.18 -27.55 3.43
CA PHE A 416 25.14 -26.66 4.60
C PHE A 416 26.45 -26.76 5.40
N GLN A 417 26.92 -25.62 5.87
CA GLN A 417 28.06 -25.50 6.74
C GLN A 417 27.63 -25.01 8.14
N SER A 418 28.36 -25.47 9.15
CA SER A 418 28.15 -25.00 10.51
C SER A 418 28.47 -23.50 10.61
N VAL A 419 27.62 -22.78 11.35
CA VAL A 419 27.81 -21.35 11.60
C VAL A 419 28.40 -21.08 12.97
N THR A 420 29.14 -19.99 13.07
CA THR A 420 29.76 -19.52 14.32
C THR A 420 28.79 -18.64 15.12
N CYS A 421 29.03 -18.56 16.44
CA CYS A 421 28.29 -17.61 17.30
C CYS A 421 28.39 -16.17 16.79
N THR A 422 29.53 -15.76 16.25
CA THR A 422 29.74 -14.41 15.71
C THR A 422 28.83 -14.11 14.50
N GLU A 423 28.64 -15.10 13.61
CA GLU A 423 27.76 -14.96 12.46
C GLU A 423 26.30 -14.86 12.89
N VAL A 424 25.85 -15.73 13.81
CA VAL A 424 24.49 -15.69 14.34
C VAL A 424 24.22 -14.37 15.08
N GLN A 425 25.19 -13.90 15.87
CA GLN A 425 25.10 -12.59 16.53
C GLN A 425 24.94 -11.44 15.52
N ARG A 426 25.75 -11.43 14.45
CA ARG A 426 25.66 -10.40 13.39
C ARG A 426 24.30 -10.40 12.72
N ILE A 427 23.74 -11.57 12.42
CA ILE A 427 22.41 -11.72 11.85
C ILE A 427 21.34 -11.14 12.78
N ILE A 428 21.35 -11.54 14.07
CA ILE A 428 20.36 -11.09 15.06
C ILE A 428 20.42 -9.57 15.24
N MET A 429 21.64 -9.02 15.36
CA MET A 429 21.83 -7.58 15.56
C MET A 429 21.36 -6.76 14.35
N ALA A 430 21.51 -7.28 13.13
CA ALA A 430 21.02 -6.64 11.91
C ALA A 430 19.48 -6.72 11.74
N MET A 431 18.80 -7.69 12.39
CA MET A 431 17.36 -7.84 12.26
C MET A 431 16.59 -6.72 13.01
N PRO A 432 15.52 -6.16 12.42
CA PRO A 432 14.77 -5.08 13.05
C PRO A 432 13.97 -5.57 14.28
N SER A 433 14.11 -4.85 15.40
CA SER A 433 13.46 -5.20 16.68
C SER A 433 11.94 -4.97 16.74
N ASN A 434 11.36 -4.32 15.72
CA ASN A 434 9.96 -3.86 15.71
C ASN A 434 9.00 -4.75 14.91
N LYS A 435 9.45 -5.90 14.43
CA LYS A 435 8.60 -6.85 13.70
C LYS A 435 7.70 -7.61 14.67
N SER A 436 6.52 -8.00 14.18
CA SER A 436 5.55 -8.78 14.94
C SER A 436 6.13 -10.16 15.29
N PRO A 437 5.96 -10.62 16.54
CA PRO A 437 6.35 -11.98 16.93
C PRO A 437 5.45 -13.04 16.27
N GLY A 438 5.90 -14.26 16.26
CA GLY A 438 5.14 -15.43 15.83
C GLY A 438 4.09 -15.91 16.85
N PRO A 439 3.65 -17.17 16.71
CA PRO A 439 2.73 -17.82 17.65
C PRO A 439 3.23 -17.81 19.10
N ASP A 440 4.53 -17.92 19.31
CA ASP A 440 5.22 -17.91 20.60
C ASP A 440 5.18 -16.56 21.33
N LYS A 441 4.79 -15.46 20.67
CA LYS A 441 4.76 -14.11 21.22
C LYS A 441 6.11 -13.61 21.77
N ILE A 442 7.24 -14.18 21.30
CA ILE A 442 8.60 -13.74 21.60
C ILE A 442 9.06 -12.78 20.48
N GLY A 443 9.32 -11.52 20.84
CA GLY A 443 9.78 -10.51 19.88
C GLY A 443 11.30 -10.44 19.77
N MET A 444 11.82 -9.97 18.64
CA MET A 444 13.27 -9.79 18.40
C MET A 444 13.95 -8.91 19.47
N ARG A 445 13.22 -7.98 20.10
CA ARG A 445 13.74 -7.17 21.19
C ARG A 445 14.19 -8.04 22.37
N VAL A 446 13.34 -9.00 22.78
CA VAL A 446 13.65 -9.91 23.90
C VAL A 446 14.87 -10.77 23.57
N ILE A 447 14.92 -11.31 22.33
CA ILE A 447 16.08 -12.10 21.86
C ILE A 447 17.37 -11.28 21.94
N LYS A 448 17.35 -9.99 21.56
CA LYS A 448 18.52 -9.10 21.66
C LYS A 448 18.90 -8.77 23.09
N ASP A 449 17.90 -8.58 23.98
CA ASP A 449 18.13 -8.23 25.37
C ASP A 449 18.83 -9.37 26.14
N CYS A 450 18.58 -10.64 25.79
CA CYS A 450 19.21 -11.80 26.42
C CYS A 450 20.26 -12.51 25.55
N LEU A 451 20.67 -11.89 24.45
CA LEU A 451 21.55 -12.53 23.45
C LEU A 451 22.84 -13.12 24.04
N PRO A 452 23.58 -12.46 24.95
CA PRO A 452 24.81 -13.02 25.53
C PRO A 452 24.61 -14.40 26.20
N ILE A 453 23.41 -14.65 26.72
CA ILE A 453 23.10 -15.88 27.46
C ILE A 453 22.65 -16.99 26.50
N ILE A 454 21.85 -16.64 25.49
CA ILE A 454 21.20 -17.63 24.61
C ILE A 454 22.00 -17.91 23.34
N LEU A 455 23.04 -17.15 23.03
CA LEU A 455 23.76 -17.20 21.74
C LEU A 455 24.35 -18.60 21.47
N GLY A 456 24.99 -19.23 22.46
CA GLY A 456 25.54 -20.59 22.33
C GLY A 456 24.46 -21.63 22.06
N PRO A 457 23.47 -21.78 22.95
CA PRO A 457 22.33 -22.70 22.72
C PRO A 457 21.61 -22.47 21.41
N LEU A 458 21.40 -21.21 21.00
CA LEU A 458 20.74 -20.86 19.74
C LEU A 458 21.59 -21.25 18.52
N THR A 459 22.90 -21.00 18.56
CA THR A 459 23.83 -21.40 17.50
C THR A 459 23.91 -22.91 17.36
N HIS A 460 23.96 -23.63 18.48
CA HIS A 460 23.93 -25.07 18.49
C HIS A 460 22.64 -25.63 17.87
N MET A 461 21.48 -25.10 18.25
CA MET A 461 20.19 -25.50 17.67
C MET A 461 20.15 -25.32 16.14
N ILE A 462 20.66 -24.19 15.65
CA ILE A 462 20.71 -23.92 14.20
C ILE A 462 21.63 -24.93 13.53
N ASN A 463 22.84 -25.18 14.06
CA ASN A 463 23.79 -26.14 13.52
C ASN A 463 23.23 -27.56 13.53
N CYS A 464 22.57 -27.96 14.62
CA CYS A 464 21.88 -29.26 14.66
C CYS A 464 20.83 -29.38 13.56
N SER A 465 20.02 -28.32 13.36
CA SER A 465 19.02 -28.30 12.27
C SER A 465 19.66 -28.51 10.90
N LEU A 466 20.75 -27.81 10.61
CA LEU A 466 21.44 -27.90 9.31
C LEU A 466 22.10 -29.29 9.11
N MET A 467 22.77 -29.79 10.13
CA MET A 467 23.53 -31.07 10.05
C MET A 467 22.62 -32.30 10.04
N THR A 468 21.50 -32.27 10.75
CA THR A 468 20.54 -33.39 10.79
C THR A 468 19.48 -33.31 9.67
N SER A 469 19.54 -32.26 8.84
CA SER A 469 18.53 -31.97 7.82
C SER A 469 17.11 -31.93 8.36
N THR A 470 16.93 -31.39 9.58
CA THR A 470 15.64 -31.35 10.29
C THR A 470 15.28 -29.91 10.65
N PHE A 471 14.10 -29.46 10.24
CA PHE A 471 13.55 -28.16 10.62
C PHE A 471 12.54 -28.37 11.77
N PRO A 472 12.70 -27.73 12.91
CA PRO A 472 11.86 -27.94 14.10
C PRO A 472 10.36 -27.83 13.84
N ASP A 473 9.58 -28.78 14.35
CA ASP A 473 8.14 -28.87 14.07
C ASP A 473 7.35 -27.67 14.59
N LEU A 474 7.72 -27.10 15.74
CA LEU A 474 7.08 -25.90 16.26
C LEU A 474 7.28 -24.68 15.34
N TRP A 475 8.35 -24.62 14.56
CA TRP A 475 8.58 -23.55 13.58
C TRP A 475 7.74 -23.72 12.30
N LYS A 476 7.16 -24.89 12.09
CA LYS A 476 6.28 -25.19 10.95
C LYS A 476 4.87 -24.65 11.14
N ILE A 477 4.51 -24.16 12.36
CA ILE A 477 3.20 -23.59 12.68
C ILE A 477 3.20 -22.09 12.39
N SER A 478 2.24 -21.61 11.62
CA SER A 478 2.10 -20.16 11.30
C SER A 478 0.78 -19.59 11.77
N GLU A 479 0.83 -18.38 12.35
CA GLU A 479 -0.33 -17.55 12.61
C GLU A 479 -0.55 -16.64 11.39
N VAL A 480 -1.67 -16.78 10.67
CA VAL A 480 -1.96 -16.01 9.47
C VAL A 480 -2.89 -14.85 9.77
N ILE A 481 -2.53 -13.66 9.27
CA ILE A 481 -3.36 -12.46 9.32
C ILE A 481 -3.78 -12.11 7.88
N PRO A 482 -5.10 -12.05 7.58
CA PRO A 482 -5.56 -11.59 6.28
C PRO A 482 -5.29 -10.09 6.10
N LEU A 483 -4.60 -9.72 5.02
CA LEU A 483 -4.34 -8.35 4.62
C LEU A 483 -5.13 -8.03 3.36
N LEU A 484 -6.07 -7.09 3.45
CA LEU A 484 -6.84 -6.64 2.29
C LEU A 484 -5.92 -6.06 1.21
N LYS A 485 -5.98 -6.62 0.01
CA LYS A 485 -5.32 -6.13 -1.20
C LYS A 485 -6.20 -5.12 -1.91
N GLU A 486 -7.44 -5.48 -2.18
CA GLU A 486 -8.43 -4.67 -2.91
C GLU A 486 -9.85 -5.19 -2.65
N GLY A 487 -10.87 -4.38 -2.93
CA GLY A 487 -12.27 -4.83 -2.86
C GLY A 487 -12.82 -5.02 -1.45
N ASP A 488 -13.72 -5.99 -1.29
CA ASP A 488 -14.38 -6.29 -0.01
C ASP A 488 -13.50 -7.20 0.85
N HIS A 489 -13.24 -6.79 2.09
CA HIS A 489 -12.41 -7.52 3.04
C HIS A 489 -13.04 -8.84 3.55
N GLU A 490 -14.35 -9.05 3.39
CA GLU A 490 -15.01 -10.29 3.74
C GLU A 490 -14.79 -11.41 2.73
N ILE A 491 -14.33 -11.06 1.53
CA ILE A 491 -14.04 -12.03 0.47
C ILE A 491 -12.58 -12.50 0.63
N ALA A 492 -12.37 -13.76 0.93
CA ALA A 492 -11.03 -14.31 1.20
C ALA A 492 -10.06 -14.11 0.03
N SER A 493 -10.54 -14.16 -1.23
CA SER A 493 -9.71 -13.95 -2.43
C SER A 493 -9.14 -12.54 -2.55
N ASN A 494 -9.78 -11.55 -1.93
CA ASN A 494 -9.32 -10.16 -1.91
C ASN A 494 -8.21 -9.90 -0.89
N ASN A 495 -7.90 -10.89 -0.06
CA ASN A 495 -6.93 -10.78 1.02
C ASN A 495 -5.68 -11.61 0.73
N ARG A 496 -4.51 -11.12 1.21
CA ARG A 496 -3.25 -11.84 1.22
C ARG A 496 -3.03 -12.51 2.57
N PRO A 497 -2.61 -13.79 2.65
CA PRO A 497 -2.28 -14.45 3.91
C PRO A 497 -0.88 -14.01 4.39
N LEU A 498 -0.80 -13.09 5.35
CA LEU A 498 0.48 -12.76 5.98
C LEU A 498 0.78 -13.75 7.10
N SER A 499 1.79 -14.58 6.92
CA SER A 499 2.26 -15.55 7.92
C SER A 499 3.17 -14.91 8.96
N LEU A 500 2.77 -14.96 10.22
CA LEU A 500 3.61 -14.60 11.36
C LEU A 500 4.32 -15.86 11.84
N LEU A 501 5.62 -15.92 11.59
CA LEU A 501 6.52 -17.01 11.99
C LEU A 501 7.34 -16.59 13.21
N GLU A 502 7.81 -17.57 13.98
CA GLU A 502 8.66 -17.35 15.15
C GLU A 502 9.95 -16.61 14.76
N VAL A 503 10.41 -15.73 15.62
CA VAL A 503 11.57 -14.88 15.34
C VAL A 503 12.85 -15.71 15.23
N VAL A 504 12.97 -16.75 16.05
CA VAL A 504 14.13 -17.65 16.05
C VAL A 504 14.21 -18.47 14.76
N SER A 505 13.06 -18.95 14.24
CA SER A 505 13.03 -19.64 12.93
C SER A 505 13.55 -18.74 11.81
N LYS A 506 13.23 -17.43 11.85
CA LYS A 506 13.73 -16.45 10.88
C LYS A 506 15.25 -16.26 10.97
N VAL A 507 15.86 -16.43 12.12
CA VAL A 507 17.33 -16.41 12.25
C VAL A 507 17.93 -17.60 11.51
N CYS A 508 17.38 -18.81 11.72
CA CYS A 508 17.79 -20.02 10.98
C CYS A 508 17.58 -19.83 9.45
N GLU A 509 16.39 -19.38 9.04
CA GLU A 509 16.14 -19.08 7.62
C GLU A 509 17.14 -18.06 7.03
N LYS A 510 17.61 -17.08 7.83
CA LYS A 510 18.58 -16.08 7.36
C LYS A 510 19.97 -16.68 7.20
N VAL A 511 20.36 -17.62 8.05
CA VAL A 511 21.60 -18.40 7.89
C VAL A 511 21.55 -19.17 6.56
N VAL A 512 20.48 -19.94 6.35
CA VAL A 512 20.26 -20.71 5.11
C VAL A 512 20.26 -19.78 3.89
N LEU A 513 19.53 -18.67 3.94
CA LEU A 513 19.51 -17.69 2.85
C LEU A 513 20.91 -17.19 2.51
N ASN A 514 21.72 -16.86 3.50
CA ASN A 514 23.06 -16.33 3.28
C ASN A 514 23.96 -17.37 2.61
N GLN A 515 24.01 -18.61 3.13
CA GLN A 515 24.84 -19.68 2.57
C GLN A 515 24.40 -20.03 1.16
N PHE A 516 23.09 -20.25 0.96
CA PHE A 516 22.57 -20.70 -0.33
C PHE A 516 22.68 -19.59 -1.39
N SER A 517 22.40 -18.33 -1.04
CA SER A 517 22.58 -17.20 -1.97
C SER A 517 24.03 -16.99 -2.38
N SER A 518 24.99 -17.24 -1.48
CA SER A 518 26.42 -17.17 -1.82
C SER A 518 26.79 -18.24 -2.85
N TYR A 519 26.36 -19.50 -2.62
CA TYR A 519 26.53 -20.59 -3.56
C TYR A 519 25.91 -20.28 -4.94
N LEU A 520 24.63 -19.87 -4.96
CA LEU A 520 23.93 -19.56 -6.21
C LEU A 520 24.62 -18.44 -7.01
N LYS A 521 25.23 -17.50 -6.33
CA LYS A 521 26.03 -16.42 -6.96
C LYS A 521 27.36 -16.95 -7.49
N GLU A 522 28.09 -17.69 -6.68
CA GLU A 522 29.42 -18.25 -7.02
C GLU A 522 29.35 -19.11 -8.26
N PHE A 523 28.38 -20.01 -8.34
CA PHE A 523 28.19 -20.92 -9.47
C PHE A 523 27.24 -20.41 -10.54
N ASN A 524 26.80 -19.14 -10.48
CA ASN A 524 25.88 -18.50 -11.44
C ASN A 524 24.62 -19.33 -11.75
N ARG A 525 23.95 -19.87 -10.69
CA ARG A 525 22.81 -20.79 -10.83
C ARG A 525 21.46 -20.08 -11.04
N ILE A 526 21.37 -18.78 -10.83
CA ILE A 526 20.16 -17.99 -11.09
C ILE A 526 20.24 -17.34 -12.46
N SER A 527 19.19 -17.48 -13.24
CA SER A 527 19.07 -16.87 -14.57
C SER A 527 19.40 -15.37 -14.54
N SER A 528 20.15 -14.89 -15.52
CA SER A 528 20.43 -13.46 -15.72
C SER A 528 19.17 -12.62 -15.90
N HIS A 529 18.09 -13.25 -16.39
CA HIS A 529 16.77 -12.65 -16.62
C HIS A 529 15.92 -12.52 -15.34
N GLN A 530 16.37 -13.02 -14.17
CA GLN A 530 15.70 -12.82 -12.90
C GLN A 530 16.40 -11.74 -12.08
N SER A 531 15.73 -10.60 -11.88
CA SER A 531 16.24 -9.46 -11.10
C SER A 531 15.72 -9.41 -9.66
N GLY A 532 14.72 -10.21 -9.32
CA GLY A 532 14.13 -10.22 -7.99
C GLY A 532 15.03 -10.90 -6.95
N ASN A 533 15.12 -10.31 -5.74
CA ASN A 533 15.88 -10.86 -4.60
C ASN A 533 17.37 -11.15 -4.85
N ARG A 534 17.97 -10.52 -5.85
CA ARG A 534 19.40 -10.56 -6.14
C ARG A 534 20.10 -9.32 -5.61
N SER A 535 21.35 -9.50 -5.14
CA SER A 535 22.20 -8.37 -4.76
C SER A 535 22.45 -7.47 -5.98
N LEU A 536 22.57 -6.17 -5.76
CA LEU A 536 22.79 -5.14 -6.79
C LEU A 536 21.62 -4.90 -7.75
N HIS A 537 20.62 -5.78 -7.81
CA HIS A 537 19.43 -5.64 -8.63
C HIS A 537 18.33 -4.85 -7.90
N SER A 538 17.53 -4.13 -8.67
CA SER A 538 16.38 -3.36 -8.18
C SER A 538 15.32 -3.19 -9.27
N THR A 539 14.12 -2.74 -8.90
CA THR A 539 13.09 -2.35 -9.87
C THR A 539 13.59 -1.26 -10.82
N GLU A 540 14.45 -0.35 -10.34
CA GLU A 540 15.05 0.72 -11.15
C GLU A 540 16.01 0.15 -12.20
N THR A 541 16.93 -0.75 -11.82
CA THR A 541 17.91 -1.33 -12.74
C THR A 541 17.25 -2.14 -13.86
N LEU A 542 16.25 -2.98 -13.53
CA LEU A 542 15.53 -3.74 -14.55
C LEU A 542 14.74 -2.82 -15.49
N ASN A 543 14.07 -1.80 -14.95
CA ASN A 543 13.34 -0.86 -15.81
C ASN A 543 14.27 -0.03 -16.70
N ILE A 544 15.47 0.36 -16.24
CA ILE A 544 16.48 1.00 -17.07
C ILE A 544 16.81 0.08 -18.26
N PHE A 545 17.16 -1.16 -17.98
CA PHE A 545 17.53 -2.15 -19.02
C PHE A 545 16.43 -2.31 -20.08
N VAL A 546 15.20 -2.58 -19.64
CA VAL A 546 14.08 -2.80 -20.58
C VAL A 546 13.71 -1.53 -21.34
N THR A 547 13.74 -0.35 -20.70
CA THR A 547 13.44 0.90 -21.41
C THR A 547 14.55 1.33 -22.36
N ASP A 548 15.81 1.06 -22.04
CA ASP A 548 16.94 1.31 -22.96
C ASP A 548 16.82 0.43 -24.20
N THR A 549 16.50 -0.85 -24.06
CA THR A 549 16.22 -1.75 -25.21
C THR A 549 15.11 -1.19 -26.11
N MET A 550 14.03 -0.64 -25.52
CA MET A 550 12.95 -0.03 -26.32
C MET A 550 13.39 1.26 -27.03
N LEU A 551 14.18 2.11 -26.36
CA LEU A 551 14.67 3.36 -26.94
C LEU A 551 15.67 3.09 -28.07
N GLU A 552 16.52 2.08 -27.94
CA GLU A 552 17.43 1.59 -29.00
C GLU A 552 16.64 1.04 -30.20
N ALA A 553 15.58 0.30 -29.94
CA ALA A 553 14.70 -0.16 -31.01
C ALA A 553 14.09 1.00 -31.79
N ILE A 554 13.60 2.05 -31.10
CA ILE A 554 13.07 3.26 -31.75
C ILE A 554 14.14 3.96 -32.58
N ASP A 555 15.39 4.05 -32.09
CA ASP A 555 16.52 4.63 -32.81
C ASP A 555 16.79 3.90 -34.13
N ASN A 556 16.63 2.57 -34.12
CA ASN A 556 16.75 1.70 -35.28
C ASN A 556 15.45 1.60 -36.13
N LYS A 557 14.47 2.48 -35.90
CA LYS A 557 13.16 2.49 -36.57
C LYS A 557 12.37 1.20 -36.35
N ASN A 558 12.53 0.53 -35.23
CA ASN A 558 11.80 -0.66 -34.83
C ASN A 558 10.75 -0.34 -33.76
N LEU A 559 9.66 -1.06 -33.79
CA LEU A 559 8.64 -1.11 -32.73
C LEU A 559 9.06 -2.14 -31.68
N THR A 560 8.58 -1.97 -30.46
CA THR A 560 8.70 -3.01 -29.42
C THR A 560 7.31 -3.39 -28.90
N ALA A 561 6.99 -4.67 -28.96
CA ALA A 561 5.84 -5.26 -28.28
C ALA A 561 6.27 -5.64 -26.85
N LEU A 562 5.60 -5.09 -25.85
CA LEU A 562 5.82 -5.40 -24.45
C LEU A 562 4.55 -6.02 -23.84
N ILE A 563 4.67 -7.21 -23.26
CA ILE A 563 3.58 -7.92 -22.61
C ILE A 563 3.94 -8.10 -21.13
N LEU A 564 3.12 -7.53 -20.25
CA LEU A 564 3.26 -7.66 -18.80
C LEU A 564 2.37 -8.82 -18.32
N LEU A 565 2.99 -9.89 -17.85
CA LEU A 565 2.32 -11.10 -17.37
C LEU A 565 2.00 -10.98 -15.88
N ASP A 566 0.75 -11.26 -15.47
CA ASP A 566 0.32 -11.27 -14.06
C ASP A 566 0.08 -12.70 -13.62
N LEU A 567 0.84 -13.17 -12.63
CA LEU A 567 0.67 -14.47 -12.01
C LEU A 567 -0.32 -14.40 -10.83
N SER A 568 -1.35 -15.24 -10.87
CA SER A 568 -2.35 -15.28 -9.82
C SER A 568 -1.86 -16.07 -8.62
N LYS A 569 -1.73 -15.40 -7.45
CA LYS A 569 -1.37 -16.05 -6.16
C LYS A 569 -0.13 -16.93 -6.22
N ALA A 570 0.88 -16.47 -6.93
CA ALA A 570 2.10 -17.20 -7.27
C ALA A 570 2.76 -17.87 -6.06
N PHE A 571 2.96 -17.17 -4.95
CA PHE A 571 3.56 -17.71 -3.73
C PHE A 571 2.76 -18.84 -3.06
N ASP A 572 1.43 -18.80 -3.16
CA ASP A 572 0.53 -19.78 -2.53
C ASP A 572 0.34 -21.04 -3.39
N SER A 573 0.75 -20.96 -4.68
CA SER A 573 0.55 -22.04 -5.67
C SER A 573 1.77 -22.92 -5.88
N VAL A 574 2.92 -22.60 -5.31
CA VAL A 574 4.18 -23.34 -5.49
C VAL A 574 3.99 -24.81 -5.10
N SER A 575 4.23 -25.71 -6.02
CA SER A 575 4.25 -27.16 -5.77
C SER A 575 5.54 -27.55 -5.05
N HIS A 576 5.45 -28.19 -3.89
CA HIS A 576 6.63 -28.60 -3.11
C HIS A 576 7.47 -29.62 -3.85
N SER A 577 6.87 -30.60 -4.54
CA SER A 577 7.61 -31.61 -5.31
C SER A 577 8.41 -31.00 -6.46
N ILE A 578 7.80 -30.08 -7.22
CA ILE A 578 8.48 -29.37 -8.31
C ILE A 578 9.60 -28.49 -7.76
N LEU A 579 9.37 -27.78 -6.66
CA LEU A 579 10.38 -26.92 -6.03
C LEU A 579 11.59 -27.74 -5.56
N LEU A 580 11.37 -28.88 -4.90
CA LEU A 580 12.43 -29.78 -4.44
C LEU A 580 13.25 -30.35 -5.61
N HIS A 581 12.57 -30.70 -6.68
CA HIS A 581 13.25 -31.14 -7.91
C HIS A 581 14.13 -30.02 -8.50
N LYS A 582 13.59 -28.77 -8.58
CA LYS A 582 14.37 -27.62 -9.06
C LYS A 582 15.54 -27.29 -8.15
N LEU A 583 15.42 -27.45 -6.82
CA LEU A 583 16.55 -27.30 -5.91
C LEU A 583 17.66 -28.32 -6.20
N SER A 584 17.31 -29.56 -6.49
CA SER A 584 18.28 -30.56 -6.96
C SER A 584 18.91 -30.16 -8.30
N CYS A 585 18.10 -29.69 -9.27
CA CYS A 585 18.57 -29.27 -10.59
C CYS A 585 19.49 -28.03 -10.58
N ILE A 586 19.49 -27.23 -9.55
CA ILE A 586 20.42 -26.09 -9.39
C ILE A 586 21.64 -26.43 -8.54
N GLY A 587 21.77 -27.70 -8.12
CA GLY A 587 22.93 -28.23 -7.44
C GLY A 587 22.86 -28.26 -5.90
N ALA A 588 21.67 -28.27 -5.31
CA ALA A 588 21.54 -28.58 -3.88
C ALA A 588 21.84 -30.09 -3.66
N SER A 589 22.67 -30.40 -2.67
CA SER A 589 22.98 -31.80 -2.32
C SER A 589 21.74 -32.54 -1.80
N PRO A 590 21.75 -33.89 -1.80
CA PRO A 590 20.63 -34.66 -1.24
C PRO A 590 20.28 -34.26 0.21
N GLU A 591 21.29 -33.99 1.03
CA GLU A 591 21.14 -33.54 2.42
C GLU A 591 20.50 -32.17 2.48
N ALA A 592 20.91 -31.23 1.63
CA ALA A 592 20.32 -29.91 1.55
C ALA A 592 18.87 -29.99 1.05
N VAL A 593 18.61 -30.81 0.02
CA VAL A 593 17.23 -31.02 -0.48
C VAL A 593 16.35 -31.62 0.62
N LYS A 594 16.88 -32.56 1.42
CA LYS A 594 16.18 -33.16 2.57
C LYS A 594 15.81 -32.07 3.62
N TRP A 595 16.72 -31.15 3.90
CA TRP A 595 16.42 -30.02 4.80
C TRP A 595 15.29 -29.13 4.24
N PHE A 596 15.34 -28.79 2.95
CA PHE A 596 14.27 -28.01 2.30
C PHE A 596 12.95 -28.79 2.26
N GLN A 597 12.99 -30.09 2.07
CA GLN A 597 11.80 -30.94 2.13
C GLN A 597 11.18 -30.89 3.53
N ASP A 598 11.98 -31.04 4.58
CA ASP A 598 11.48 -30.98 5.96
C ASP A 598 10.99 -29.56 6.31
N TYR A 599 11.66 -28.51 5.79
CA TYR A 599 11.20 -27.12 5.92
C TYR A 599 9.82 -26.88 5.29
N LEU A 600 9.50 -27.51 4.16
CA LEU A 600 8.26 -27.31 3.41
C LEU A 600 7.13 -28.23 3.87
N THR A 601 7.43 -29.43 4.35
CA THR A 601 6.43 -30.46 4.72
C THR A 601 6.03 -30.38 6.19
N GLY A 602 4.87 -30.98 6.52
CA GLY A 602 4.34 -30.98 7.89
C GLY A 602 3.92 -29.61 8.40
N ARG A 603 3.85 -28.60 7.55
CA ARG A 603 3.45 -27.24 7.94
C ARG A 603 1.96 -27.14 8.17
N SER A 604 1.59 -26.32 9.14
CA SER A 604 0.19 -25.98 9.43
C SER A 604 0.03 -24.49 9.68
N GLN A 605 -1.20 -24.03 9.49
CA GLN A 605 -1.55 -22.63 9.78
C GLN A 605 -2.93 -22.51 10.41
N TYR A 606 -3.11 -21.44 11.17
CA TYR A 606 -4.41 -20.95 11.60
C TYR A 606 -4.56 -19.46 11.30
N VAL A 607 -5.78 -19.03 10.96
CA VAL A 607 -6.08 -17.63 10.68
C VAL A 607 -6.55 -16.95 11.95
N ARG A 608 -6.03 -15.76 12.23
CA ARG A 608 -6.47 -14.91 13.36
C ARG A 608 -7.17 -13.66 12.87
N ILE A 609 -8.38 -13.46 13.37
CA ILE A 609 -9.18 -12.24 13.19
C ILE A 609 -9.47 -11.63 14.55
N GLY A 610 -8.87 -10.47 14.83
CA GLY A 610 -8.92 -9.89 16.17
C GLY A 610 -8.30 -10.79 17.23
N SER A 611 -9.08 -11.24 18.20
CA SER A 611 -8.68 -12.23 19.22
C SER A 611 -9.06 -13.68 18.87
N THR A 612 -9.86 -13.88 17.83
CA THR A 612 -10.41 -15.20 17.46
C THR A 612 -9.48 -15.91 16.49
N LYS A 613 -9.25 -17.21 16.72
CA LYS A 613 -8.40 -18.07 15.89
C LYS A 613 -9.26 -19.16 15.23
N SER A 614 -8.92 -19.52 14.01
CA SER A 614 -9.47 -20.72 13.35
C SER A 614 -8.84 -21.99 13.95
N SER A 615 -9.34 -23.16 13.56
CA SER A 615 -8.65 -24.44 13.68
C SER A 615 -7.37 -24.43 12.84
N ALA A 616 -6.36 -25.24 13.26
CA ALA A 616 -5.17 -25.44 12.47
C ALA A 616 -5.48 -26.33 11.23
N ARG A 617 -4.92 -25.99 10.06
CA ARG A 617 -5.06 -26.75 8.82
C ARG A 617 -3.67 -27.01 8.20
N PRO A 618 -3.46 -28.19 7.62
CA PRO A 618 -2.21 -28.52 6.95
C PRO A 618 -2.05 -27.70 5.65
N ILE A 619 -0.79 -27.38 5.33
CA ILE A 619 -0.38 -26.70 4.10
C ILE A 619 0.36 -27.74 3.24
N THR A 620 -0.09 -27.92 1.99
CA THR A 620 0.49 -28.89 1.04
C THR A 620 1.17 -28.21 -0.15
N HIS A 621 0.96 -26.92 -0.34
CA HIS A 621 1.48 -26.12 -1.43
C HIS A 621 1.85 -24.73 -0.92
N GLY A 622 2.63 -24.01 -1.74
CA GLY A 622 3.01 -22.65 -1.46
C GLY A 622 4.18 -22.52 -0.49
N VAL A 623 4.68 -21.30 -0.42
CA VAL A 623 5.74 -20.89 0.51
C VAL A 623 5.17 -19.79 1.42
N PRO A 624 5.50 -19.78 2.74
CA PRO A 624 4.86 -18.86 3.68
C PRO A 624 5.11 -17.38 3.34
N GLN A 625 4.05 -16.61 3.09
CA GLN A 625 4.17 -15.17 2.83
C GLN A 625 4.58 -14.42 4.11
N GLY A 626 5.87 -14.18 4.28
CA GLY A 626 6.47 -13.56 5.48
C GLY A 626 7.66 -14.31 6.06
N ALA A 627 8.02 -15.46 5.47
CA ALA A 627 9.28 -16.14 5.70
C ALA A 627 10.44 -15.42 4.96
N ILE A 628 11.65 -15.64 5.42
CA ILE A 628 12.86 -15.03 4.82
C ILE A 628 13.27 -15.77 3.55
N LEU A 629 13.07 -17.10 3.50
CA LEU A 629 13.45 -17.94 2.36
C LEU A 629 12.45 -17.87 1.21
N SER A 630 11.17 -17.59 1.46
CA SER A 630 10.12 -17.69 0.45
C SER A 630 10.39 -16.92 -0.83
N PRO A 631 10.94 -15.69 -0.81
CA PRO A 631 11.27 -14.97 -2.04
C PRO A 631 12.34 -15.65 -2.88
N LEU A 632 13.39 -16.19 -2.26
CA LEU A 632 14.43 -16.94 -2.97
C LEU A 632 13.88 -18.24 -3.56
N LEU A 633 13.12 -19.00 -2.78
CA LEU A 633 12.51 -20.25 -3.23
C LEU A 633 11.57 -20.04 -4.42
N PHE A 634 10.82 -18.93 -4.43
CA PHE A 634 9.99 -18.57 -5.59
C PHE A 634 10.83 -18.18 -6.81
N CYS A 635 11.92 -17.42 -6.64
CA CYS A 635 12.84 -17.12 -7.74
C CYS A 635 13.45 -18.37 -8.35
N ILE A 636 13.80 -19.37 -7.52
CA ILE A 636 14.27 -20.68 -7.98
C ILE A 636 13.17 -21.43 -8.72
N TYR A 637 11.94 -21.36 -8.23
CA TYR A 637 10.80 -22.04 -8.84
C TYR A 637 10.55 -21.61 -10.29
N ILE A 638 10.73 -20.32 -10.59
CA ILE A 638 10.53 -19.76 -11.94
C ILE A 638 11.83 -19.58 -12.73
N ASN A 639 12.96 -20.08 -12.26
CA ASN A 639 14.29 -19.77 -12.78
C ASN A 639 14.50 -20.15 -14.25
N ASP A 640 13.86 -21.21 -14.70
CA ASP A 640 13.96 -21.76 -16.06
C ASP A 640 12.90 -21.25 -17.04
N LEU A 641 11.91 -20.48 -16.57
CA LEU A 641 10.89 -19.87 -17.43
C LEU A 641 11.50 -19.03 -18.56
N PRO A 642 12.46 -18.11 -18.32
CA PRO A 642 13.06 -17.35 -19.43
C PRO A 642 13.72 -18.24 -20.49
N GLY A 643 14.37 -19.34 -20.08
CA GLY A 643 15.02 -20.28 -20.99
C GLY A 643 14.08 -21.13 -21.84
N SER A 644 12.78 -21.13 -21.53
CA SER A 644 11.78 -21.83 -22.34
C SER A 644 11.32 -21.02 -23.55
N ILE A 645 11.49 -19.70 -23.54
CA ILE A 645 11.05 -18.75 -24.57
C ILE A 645 12.01 -18.82 -25.77
N GLN A 646 11.50 -18.78 -26.99
CA GLN A 646 12.28 -19.03 -28.20
C GLN A 646 12.61 -17.78 -29.00
N SER A 647 11.67 -16.88 -29.19
CA SER A 647 11.75 -15.76 -30.13
C SER A 647 11.79 -14.39 -29.45
N CYS A 648 11.31 -14.30 -28.24
CA CYS A 648 11.19 -13.08 -27.46
C CYS A 648 12.17 -13.07 -26.28
N ASN A 649 12.35 -11.92 -25.66
CA ASN A 649 13.03 -11.80 -24.37
C ASN A 649 12.00 -11.88 -23.25
N LEU A 650 12.37 -12.55 -22.15
CA LEU A 650 11.55 -12.60 -20.95
C LEU A 650 12.39 -12.26 -19.72
N ASP A 651 12.10 -11.13 -19.09
CA ASP A 651 12.73 -10.70 -17.86
C ASP A 651 11.71 -10.64 -16.71
N SER A 652 12.15 -11.01 -15.52
CA SER A 652 11.30 -11.12 -14.35
C SER A 652 11.83 -10.34 -13.13
N TYR A 653 10.92 -9.77 -12.37
CA TYR A 653 11.18 -9.25 -11.04
C TYR A 653 10.28 -9.96 -10.02
N VAL A 654 10.76 -11.07 -9.49
CA VAL A 654 9.99 -12.05 -8.72
C VAL A 654 8.87 -12.64 -9.57
N ASP A 655 7.60 -12.32 -9.28
CA ASP A 655 6.39 -12.78 -9.99
C ASP A 655 5.97 -11.86 -11.14
N ASP A 656 6.45 -10.62 -11.18
CA ASP A 656 6.20 -9.68 -12.28
C ASP A 656 7.13 -10.01 -13.47
N SER A 657 6.58 -10.61 -14.53
CA SER A 657 7.33 -11.04 -15.72
C SER A 657 6.96 -10.19 -16.94
N LYS A 658 7.94 -9.92 -17.81
CA LYS A 658 7.83 -9.09 -19.00
C LYS A 658 8.34 -9.87 -20.19
N LEU A 659 7.44 -10.12 -21.15
CA LEU A 659 7.79 -10.69 -22.45
C LEU A 659 7.84 -9.54 -23.46
N TYR A 660 8.94 -9.41 -24.22
CA TYR A 660 9.06 -8.33 -25.19
C TYR A 660 9.91 -8.72 -26.40
N LYS A 661 9.60 -8.08 -27.54
CA LYS A 661 10.32 -8.25 -28.80
C LYS A 661 10.32 -6.94 -29.57
N SER A 662 11.49 -6.57 -30.07
CA SER A 662 11.65 -5.44 -31.00
C SER A 662 11.64 -5.95 -32.44
N PHE A 663 10.98 -5.24 -33.37
CA PHE A 663 10.75 -5.68 -34.74
C PHE A 663 10.52 -4.51 -35.69
N CYS A 664 10.79 -4.74 -37.00
CA CYS A 664 10.43 -3.80 -38.05
C CYS A 664 8.93 -3.87 -38.30
N ILE A 665 8.31 -2.76 -38.67
CA ILE A 665 6.87 -2.69 -38.98
C ILE A 665 6.46 -3.67 -40.11
N TYR A 666 7.36 -3.93 -41.03
CA TYR A 666 7.12 -4.89 -42.14
C TYR A 666 7.04 -6.35 -41.64
N ASP A 667 7.61 -6.65 -40.47
CA ASP A 667 7.61 -7.97 -39.85
C ASP A 667 6.48 -8.15 -38.82
N LEU A 668 5.49 -7.26 -38.85
CA LEU A 668 4.42 -7.21 -37.82
C LEU A 668 3.65 -8.54 -37.74
N GLU A 669 3.26 -9.11 -38.88
CA GLU A 669 2.49 -10.34 -38.94
C GLU A 669 3.31 -11.53 -38.37
N GLN A 670 4.54 -11.69 -38.83
CA GLN A 670 5.44 -12.74 -38.32
C GLN A 670 5.76 -12.54 -36.83
N THR A 671 5.90 -11.29 -36.41
CA THR A 671 6.14 -10.98 -35.00
C THR A 671 4.92 -11.32 -34.13
N THR A 672 3.72 -11.06 -34.62
CA THR A 672 2.49 -11.43 -33.93
C THR A 672 2.41 -12.94 -33.73
N ILE A 673 2.71 -13.73 -34.75
CA ILE A 673 2.80 -15.20 -34.67
C ILE A 673 3.85 -15.63 -33.63
N ASN A 674 5.04 -15.04 -33.66
CA ASN A 674 6.10 -15.35 -32.71
C ASN A 674 5.72 -15.01 -31.26
N LEU A 675 5.07 -13.84 -31.04
CA LEU A 675 4.59 -13.41 -29.72
C LEU A 675 3.52 -14.37 -29.18
N GLU A 676 2.57 -14.77 -30.04
CA GLU A 676 1.54 -15.74 -29.66
C GLU A 676 2.15 -17.11 -29.34
N ALA A 677 3.11 -17.58 -30.14
CA ALA A 677 3.82 -18.83 -29.89
C ALA A 677 4.54 -18.80 -28.54
N ASP A 678 5.30 -17.74 -28.26
CA ASP A 678 6.02 -17.61 -26.99
C ASP A 678 5.08 -17.40 -25.79
N LEU A 679 3.96 -16.72 -25.98
CA LEU A 679 2.90 -16.64 -24.96
C LEU A 679 2.30 -18.02 -24.65
N GLN A 680 2.08 -18.86 -25.69
CA GLN A 680 1.60 -20.21 -25.50
C GLN A 680 2.66 -21.08 -24.78
N ILE A 681 3.94 -20.93 -25.11
CA ILE A 681 5.04 -21.58 -24.39
C ILE A 681 5.06 -21.16 -22.91
N ALA A 682 4.98 -19.87 -22.64
CA ALA A 682 4.93 -19.35 -21.27
C ALA A 682 3.69 -19.86 -20.51
N ALA A 683 2.53 -19.91 -21.18
CA ALA A 683 1.31 -20.47 -20.60
C ALA A 683 1.47 -21.97 -20.30
N LYS A 684 1.94 -22.74 -21.25
CA LYS A 684 2.22 -24.17 -21.08
C LYS A 684 3.16 -24.40 -19.90
N TRP A 685 4.30 -23.69 -19.86
CA TRP A 685 5.26 -23.78 -18.75
C TRP A 685 4.59 -23.49 -17.42
N CYS A 686 3.79 -22.40 -17.31
CA CYS A 686 3.07 -22.05 -16.08
C CYS A 686 2.08 -23.14 -15.67
N LEU A 687 1.30 -23.69 -16.60
CA LEU A 687 0.33 -24.76 -16.32
C LEU A 687 1.01 -26.04 -15.83
N GLU A 688 2.14 -26.42 -16.44
CA GLU A 688 2.99 -27.54 -16.00
C GLU A 688 3.49 -27.35 -14.57
N HIS A 689 3.84 -26.11 -14.23
CA HIS A 689 4.34 -25.73 -12.91
C HIS A 689 3.22 -25.30 -11.95
N GLN A 690 1.95 -25.55 -12.27
CA GLN A 690 0.78 -25.26 -11.42
C GLN A 690 0.62 -23.75 -11.07
N LEU A 691 1.18 -22.88 -11.89
CA LEU A 691 1.01 -21.43 -11.80
C LEU A 691 -0.08 -20.98 -12.78
N LEU A 692 -0.90 -20.03 -12.35
CA LEU A 692 -1.98 -19.51 -13.16
C LEU A 692 -1.64 -18.09 -13.64
N ILE A 693 -1.46 -17.93 -14.94
CA ILE A 693 -1.41 -16.61 -15.57
C ILE A 693 -2.85 -16.08 -15.70
N ASN A 694 -3.02 -14.79 -15.47
CA ASN A 694 -4.31 -14.13 -15.61
C ASN A 694 -4.37 -13.32 -16.92
N PRO A 695 -5.03 -13.82 -17.99
CA PRO A 695 -5.13 -13.10 -19.25
C PRO A 695 -5.84 -11.75 -19.17
N GLU A 696 -6.79 -11.58 -18.21
CA GLU A 696 -7.53 -10.33 -18.04
C GLU A 696 -6.66 -9.21 -17.45
N LYS A 697 -5.65 -9.58 -16.66
CA LYS A 697 -4.71 -8.64 -16.06
C LYS A 697 -3.45 -8.45 -16.90
N THR A 698 -3.15 -9.39 -17.80
CA THR A 698 -2.05 -9.26 -18.75
C THR A 698 -2.25 -8.01 -19.61
N LYS A 699 -1.20 -7.21 -19.75
CA LYS A 699 -1.24 -5.96 -20.54
C LYS A 699 -0.30 -6.07 -21.72
N PHE A 700 -0.79 -5.72 -22.89
CA PHE A 700 -0.01 -5.60 -24.12
C PHE A 700 0.20 -4.12 -24.42
N LEU A 701 1.44 -3.66 -24.51
CA LEU A 701 1.82 -2.28 -24.86
C LEU A 701 2.68 -2.32 -26.11
N LEU A 702 2.33 -1.53 -27.11
CA LEU A 702 3.15 -1.28 -28.28
C LEU A 702 3.92 0.02 -28.08
N VAL A 703 5.24 -0.04 -28.21
CA VAL A 703 6.15 1.09 -27.98
C VAL A 703 6.85 1.45 -29.30
N GLY A 704 6.86 2.73 -29.64
CA GLY A 704 7.49 3.23 -30.86
C GLY A 704 7.39 4.74 -31.01
N SER A 705 7.94 5.27 -32.10
CA SER A 705 7.74 6.68 -32.45
C SER A 705 6.30 6.93 -32.93
N ARG A 706 5.83 8.18 -32.85
CA ARG A 706 4.47 8.55 -33.29
C ARG A 706 4.20 8.17 -34.75
N PRO A 707 5.08 8.47 -35.70
CA PRO A 707 4.86 8.08 -37.11
C PRO A 707 4.79 6.57 -37.28
N MET A 708 5.61 5.80 -36.55
CA MET A 708 5.61 4.34 -36.66
C MET A 708 4.30 3.74 -36.13
N LEU A 709 3.85 4.20 -35.00
CA LEU A 709 2.62 3.69 -34.36
C LEU A 709 1.36 4.07 -35.14
N GLN A 710 1.37 5.17 -35.89
CA GLN A 710 0.26 5.55 -36.78
C GLN A 710 0.10 4.59 -37.96
N ASN A 711 1.17 3.94 -38.39
CA ASN A 711 1.17 2.97 -39.50
C ASN A 711 0.81 1.55 -39.02
N VAL A 712 0.65 1.31 -37.71
CA VAL A 712 0.22 0.00 -37.21
C VAL A 712 -1.29 -0.15 -37.42
N PRO A 713 -1.76 -1.31 -37.94
CA PRO A 713 -3.19 -1.57 -38.07
C PRO A 713 -3.93 -1.46 -36.72
N THR A 714 -5.11 -0.84 -36.73
CA THR A 714 -5.91 -0.63 -35.51
C THR A 714 -6.45 -1.93 -34.90
N GLU A 715 -6.45 -3.02 -35.69
CA GLU A 715 -7.00 -4.32 -35.27
C GLU A 715 -5.96 -5.29 -34.69
N ILE A 716 -4.71 -4.84 -34.48
CA ILE A 716 -3.68 -5.71 -33.89
C ILE A 716 -4.16 -6.26 -32.55
N SER A 717 -4.09 -7.55 -32.40
CA SER A 717 -4.43 -8.24 -31.14
C SER A 717 -3.64 -9.54 -31.02
N LEU A 718 -3.50 -10.03 -29.81
CA LEU A 718 -2.85 -11.30 -29.50
C LEU A 718 -3.88 -12.26 -28.89
N THR A 719 -3.84 -13.51 -29.30
CA THR A 719 -4.67 -14.58 -28.71
C THR A 719 -3.90 -15.27 -27.60
N PHE A 720 -4.44 -15.26 -26.39
CA PHE A 720 -3.79 -15.84 -25.23
C PHE A 720 -4.79 -16.61 -24.36
N LEU A 721 -4.62 -17.94 -24.25
CA LEU A 721 -5.52 -18.84 -23.50
C LEU A 721 -7.01 -18.58 -23.85
N GLY A 722 -7.33 -18.55 -25.13
CA GLY A 722 -8.68 -18.33 -25.64
C GLY A 722 -9.22 -16.90 -25.49
N LYS A 723 -8.41 -15.95 -25.03
CA LYS A 723 -8.80 -14.53 -24.89
C LYS A 723 -8.00 -13.65 -25.83
N THR A 724 -8.65 -12.63 -26.37
CA THR A 724 -8.00 -11.62 -27.23
C THR A 724 -7.50 -10.47 -26.36
N ILE A 725 -6.19 -10.19 -26.44
CA ILE A 725 -5.53 -9.07 -25.77
C ILE A 725 -5.19 -8.00 -26.80
N ARG A 726 -5.72 -6.79 -26.59
CA ARG A 726 -5.44 -5.63 -27.47
C ARG A 726 -4.40 -4.69 -26.85
N PRO A 727 -3.65 -3.95 -27.65
CA PRO A 727 -2.69 -2.98 -27.16
C PRO A 727 -3.36 -1.92 -26.29
N VAL A 728 -2.74 -1.58 -25.16
CA VAL A 728 -3.13 -0.46 -24.30
C VAL A 728 -2.17 0.70 -24.53
N LEU A 729 -2.65 1.94 -24.38
CA LEU A 729 -1.82 3.14 -24.49
C LEU A 729 -0.94 3.39 -23.25
N LEU A 730 -1.30 2.77 -22.14
CA LEU A 730 -0.63 2.98 -20.86
C LEU A 730 -0.65 1.68 -20.04
N ALA A 731 0.52 1.24 -19.61
CA ALA A 731 0.68 0.10 -18.71
C ALA A 731 1.50 0.50 -17.48
N LYS A 732 1.19 -0.11 -16.34
CA LYS A 732 1.96 0.09 -15.11
C LYS A 732 2.90 -1.08 -14.92
N ASP A 733 4.20 -0.79 -14.85
CA ASP A 733 5.26 -1.75 -14.64
C ASP A 733 6.13 -1.35 -13.45
N LEU A 734 6.30 -2.21 -12.46
CA LEU A 734 7.13 -2.04 -11.25
C LEU A 734 7.02 -0.63 -10.63
N GLY A 735 5.82 -0.06 -10.63
CA GLY A 735 5.55 1.26 -10.04
C GLY A 735 5.62 2.44 -11.01
N ILE A 736 6.12 2.27 -12.22
CA ILE A 736 6.17 3.28 -13.29
C ILE A 736 5.00 3.07 -14.25
N ASN A 737 4.41 4.16 -14.76
CA ASN A 737 3.45 4.07 -15.87
C ASN A 737 4.22 4.31 -17.16
N LEU A 738 4.27 3.29 -18.02
CA LEU A 738 4.87 3.34 -19.36
C LEU A 738 3.79 3.68 -20.36
N ASP A 739 4.03 4.68 -21.19
CA ASP A 739 3.20 5.02 -22.35
C ASP A 739 3.88 4.56 -23.65
N SER A 740 3.11 4.45 -24.74
CA SER A 740 3.58 3.97 -26.03
C SER A 740 4.72 4.78 -26.66
N TYR A 741 5.01 5.96 -26.15
CA TYR A 741 6.08 6.85 -26.65
C TYR A 741 7.25 6.98 -25.69
N LEU A 742 7.17 6.36 -24.49
CA LEU A 742 8.09 6.55 -23.38
C LEU A 742 8.29 8.05 -23.04
N SER A 743 7.21 8.82 -23.11
CA SER A 743 7.23 10.26 -22.79
C SER A 743 7.20 10.50 -21.29
N TYR A 744 6.60 9.58 -20.54
CA TYR A 744 6.33 9.64 -19.11
C TYR A 744 5.37 10.75 -18.68
N ASP A 745 4.63 11.38 -19.61
CA ASP A 745 3.71 12.48 -19.30
C ASP A 745 2.64 12.08 -18.28
N ASP A 746 2.00 10.92 -18.49
CA ASP A 746 1.01 10.36 -17.58
C ASP A 746 1.60 9.96 -16.22
N HIS A 747 2.80 9.37 -16.23
CA HIS A 747 3.50 9.00 -15.00
C HIS A 747 3.75 10.23 -14.13
N ILE A 748 4.37 11.25 -14.72
CA ILE A 748 4.74 12.48 -14.02
C ILE A 748 3.51 13.26 -13.58
N SER A 749 2.48 13.35 -14.40
CA SER A 749 1.22 14.03 -14.04
C SER A 749 0.55 13.38 -12.82
N LYS A 750 0.48 12.03 -12.76
CA LYS A 750 -0.02 11.27 -11.61
C LYS A 750 0.88 11.44 -10.38
N LEU A 751 2.20 11.44 -10.57
CA LEU A 751 3.19 11.63 -9.53
C LEU A 751 3.07 13.03 -8.90
N VAL A 752 3.05 14.08 -9.72
CA VAL A 752 2.85 15.48 -9.31
C VAL A 752 1.56 15.63 -8.54
N SER A 753 0.43 15.14 -9.06
CA SER A 753 -0.87 15.20 -8.39
C SER A 753 -0.85 14.53 -7.02
N SER A 754 -0.19 13.38 -6.92
CA SER A 754 -0.05 12.64 -5.65
C SER A 754 0.84 13.38 -4.64
N CYS A 755 1.96 13.96 -5.09
CA CYS A 755 2.87 14.74 -4.25
C CYS A 755 2.23 16.05 -3.78
N MET A 756 1.56 16.79 -4.68
CA MET A 756 0.83 18.01 -4.34
C MET A 756 -0.28 17.75 -3.33
N ARG A 757 -1.04 16.67 -3.48
CA ARG A 757 -2.05 16.27 -2.49
C ARG A 757 -1.43 16.02 -1.12
N LYS A 758 -0.29 15.35 -1.06
CA LYS A 758 0.43 15.10 0.20
C LYS A 758 0.95 16.39 0.81
N LEU A 759 1.52 17.31 0.01
CA LEU A 759 1.97 18.61 0.47
C LEU A 759 0.83 19.48 1.02
N CYS A 760 -0.35 19.44 0.40
CA CYS A 760 -1.53 20.14 0.93
C CYS A 760 -1.93 19.58 2.31
N GLN A 761 -1.86 18.25 2.53
CA GLN A 761 -2.09 17.65 3.84
C GLN A 761 -1.07 18.15 4.87
N ILE A 762 0.23 18.13 4.50
CA ILE A 762 1.31 18.61 5.38
C ILE A 762 1.15 20.10 5.69
N ASN A 763 0.84 20.92 4.69
CA ASN A 763 0.66 22.38 4.88
C ASN A 763 -0.45 22.73 5.87
N ARG A 764 -1.52 21.93 5.97
CA ARG A 764 -2.62 22.14 6.94
C ARG A 764 -2.18 21.94 8.39
N VAL A 765 -1.14 21.14 8.60
CA VAL A 765 -0.64 20.76 9.93
C VAL A 765 0.79 21.23 10.20
N LYS A 766 1.36 22.01 9.28
CA LYS A 766 2.76 22.48 9.34
C LYS A 766 3.11 23.17 10.64
N ASP A 767 2.17 23.95 11.17
CA ASP A 767 2.36 24.70 12.44
C ASP A 767 2.53 23.80 13.66
N SER A 768 2.28 22.49 13.53
CA SER A 768 2.51 21.49 14.59
C SER A 768 3.93 20.92 14.59
N PHE A 769 4.80 21.37 13.68
CA PHE A 769 6.17 20.91 13.52
C PHE A 769 7.17 22.06 13.55
N ASP A 770 8.36 21.82 14.06
CA ASP A 770 9.49 22.69 13.81
C ASP A 770 9.99 22.54 12.37
N ASN A 771 10.73 23.51 11.85
CA ASN A 771 11.21 23.52 10.46
C ASN A 771 12.10 22.31 10.14
N LYS A 772 12.89 21.82 11.09
CA LYS A 772 13.76 20.66 10.92
C LYS A 772 12.94 19.36 10.76
N THR A 773 11.94 19.17 11.63
CA THR A 773 11.03 18.02 11.53
C THR A 773 10.15 18.12 10.28
N LEU A 774 9.67 19.31 9.94
CA LEU A 774 8.86 19.55 8.75
C LEU A 774 9.65 19.22 7.46
N LYS A 775 10.92 19.62 7.40
CA LYS A 775 11.84 19.26 6.31
C LYS A 775 11.98 17.74 6.20
N LEU A 776 12.25 17.04 7.30
CA LEU A 776 12.37 15.58 7.33
C LEU A 776 11.08 14.89 6.83
N VAL A 777 9.92 15.37 7.25
CA VAL A 777 8.61 14.83 6.84
C VAL A 777 8.41 15.01 5.34
N ILE A 778 8.71 16.18 4.81
CA ILE A 778 8.56 16.49 3.37
C ILE A 778 9.57 15.68 2.53
N GLU A 779 10.82 15.63 2.93
CA GLU A 779 11.83 14.82 2.24
C GLU A 779 11.41 13.34 2.17
N THR A 780 10.94 12.79 3.28
CA THR A 780 10.58 11.36 3.34
C THR A 780 9.28 11.04 2.57
N LEU A 781 8.24 11.88 2.71
CA LEU A 781 6.92 11.57 2.15
C LEU A 781 6.69 12.12 0.74
N VAL A 782 7.46 13.10 0.32
CA VAL A 782 7.27 13.78 -0.96
C VAL A 782 8.49 13.67 -1.86
N ILE A 783 9.67 14.15 -1.43
CA ILE A 783 10.86 14.19 -2.30
C ILE A 783 11.33 12.77 -2.65
N ASN A 784 11.41 11.85 -1.68
CA ASN A 784 11.77 10.45 -1.96
C ASN A 784 10.78 9.77 -2.90
N LYS A 785 9.49 10.10 -2.80
CA LYS A 785 8.49 9.59 -3.73
C LYS A 785 8.65 10.17 -5.12
N LEU A 786 8.98 11.46 -5.22
CA LEU A 786 9.23 12.15 -6.48
C LEU A 786 10.43 11.54 -7.21
N LEU A 787 11.45 11.07 -6.50
CA LEU A 787 12.67 10.51 -7.06
C LEU A 787 12.64 8.96 -7.23
N TYR A 788 11.50 8.32 -7.03
CA TYR A 788 11.40 6.86 -7.19
C TYR A 788 11.66 6.43 -8.63
N CYS A 789 12.65 5.55 -8.84
CA CYS A 789 13.09 5.08 -10.15
C CYS A 789 13.36 6.22 -11.15
N SER A 790 13.89 7.34 -10.67
CA SER A 790 14.02 8.55 -11.49
C SER A 790 14.96 8.38 -12.66
N THR A 791 15.99 7.55 -12.58
CA THR A 791 16.93 7.30 -13.67
C THR A 791 16.25 6.73 -14.93
N VAL A 792 15.12 6.03 -14.78
CA VAL A 792 14.35 5.53 -15.92
C VAL A 792 13.69 6.64 -16.72
N TRP A 793 13.13 7.65 -16.04
CA TRP A 793 12.30 8.71 -16.65
C TRP A 793 12.93 10.12 -16.56
N SER A 794 14.16 10.27 -16.05
CA SER A 794 14.87 11.57 -15.99
C SER A 794 15.11 12.20 -17.38
N ASN A 795 15.04 11.41 -18.43
CA ASN A 795 15.13 11.81 -19.83
C ASN A 795 13.82 12.42 -20.42
N THR A 796 12.86 12.74 -19.56
CA THR A 796 11.57 13.34 -19.95
C THR A 796 11.70 14.79 -20.41
N SER A 797 10.60 15.37 -20.92
CA SER A 797 10.56 16.74 -21.42
C SER A 797 10.81 17.80 -20.34
N SER A 798 11.37 18.95 -20.72
CA SER A 798 11.55 20.12 -19.84
C SER A 798 10.24 20.56 -19.19
N ASN A 799 9.10 20.43 -19.90
CA ASN A 799 7.78 20.73 -19.33
C ASN A 799 7.46 19.83 -18.13
N ASN A 800 7.79 18.55 -18.20
CA ASN A 800 7.61 17.61 -17.08
C ASN A 800 8.56 17.92 -15.92
N ILE A 801 9.81 18.30 -16.21
CA ILE A 801 10.77 18.74 -15.18
C ILE A 801 10.21 19.99 -14.46
N ASN A 802 9.65 20.96 -15.20
CA ASN A 802 9.01 22.14 -14.64
C ASN A 802 7.81 21.81 -13.74
N LYS A 803 6.99 20.81 -14.09
CA LYS A 803 5.91 20.31 -13.22
C LYS A 803 6.46 19.75 -11.90
N LEU A 804 7.54 18.98 -11.97
CA LEU A 804 8.20 18.43 -10.77
C LEU A 804 8.85 19.54 -9.93
N GLN A 805 9.49 20.52 -10.59
CA GLN A 805 10.06 21.70 -9.91
C GLN A 805 8.98 22.50 -9.17
N SER A 806 7.78 22.60 -9.71
CA SER A 806 6.65 23.25 -9.05
C SER A 806 6.25 22.54 -7.74
N VAL A 807 6.36 21.22 -7.68
CA VAL A 807 6.16 20.44 -6.43
C VAL A 807 7.22 20.80 -5.40
N GLN A 808 8.48 20.82 -5.81
CA GLN A 808 9.59 21.17 -4.92
C GLN A 808 9.49 22.61 -4.43
N ASN A 809 9.15 23.56 -5.30
CA ASN A 809 8.94 24.96 -4.94
C ASN A 809 7.84 25.11 -3.90
N PHE A 810 6.73 24.41 -4.07
CA PHE A 810 5.66 24.40 -3.07
C PHE A 810 6.11 23.77 -1.75
N ALA A 811 6.84 22.67 -1.81
CA ALA A 811 7.42 22.03 -0.62
C ALA A 811 8.35 22.99 0.15
N CYS A 812 9.20 23.70 -0.57
CA CYS A 812 10.08 24.72 -0.01
C CYS A 812 9.30 25.82 0.69
N ARG A 813 8.27 26.39 0.03
CA ARG A 813 7.39 27.42 0.62
C ARG A 813 6.67 26.94 1.87
N VAL A 814 6.27 25.69 1.93
CA VAL A 814 5.63 25.12 3.12
C VAL A 814 6.56 25.13 4.31
N ILE A 815 7.88 24.89 4.11
CA ILE A 815 8.88 24.89 5.19
C ILE A 815 9.31 26.30 5.57
N SER A 816 9.69 27.12 4.58
CA SER A 816 10.30 28.44 4.80
C SER A 816 9.28 29.55 5.07
N GLY A 817 8.00 29.33 4.74
CA GLY A 817 6.97 30.35 4.84
C GLY A 817 7.02 31.46 3.79
N VAL A 818 7.93 31.36 2.80
CA VAL A 818 8.09 32.30 1.70
C VAL A 818 6.81 32.40 0.86
N GLY A 819 6.42 33.60 0.47
CA GLY A 819 5.18 33.90 -0.24
C GLY A 819 5.11 33.28 -1.63
N LYS A 820 3.90 33.27 -2.21
CA LYS A 820 3.64 32.63 -3.51
C LYS A 820 4.45 33.29 -4.65
N PHE A 821 4.65 34.59 -4.59
CA PHE A 821 5.28 35.39 -5.65
C PHE A 821 6.77 35.68 -5.36
N ASP A 822 7.26 35.35 -4.18
CA ASP A 822 8.64 35.56 -3.80
C ASP A 822 9.58 34.61 -4.53
N HIS A 823 10.80 35.06 -4.77
CA HIS A 823 11.82 34.25 -5.42
C HIS A 823 12.24 33.08 -4.54
N ILE A 824 12.25 31.88 -5.08
CA ILE A 824 12.39 30.62 -4.31
C ILE A 824 13.83 30.18 -4.10
N THR A 825 14.77 30.64 -4.94
CA THR A 825 16.17 30.17 -4.93
C THR A 825 16.88 30.39 -3.59
N PRO A 826 16.71 31.54 -2.89
CA PRO A 826 17.33 31.70 -1.58
C PRO A 826 16.85 30.67 -0.56
N ALA A 827 15.55 30.35 -0.57
CA ALA A 827 14.99 29.37 0.35
C ALA A 827 15.43 27.93 0.03
N LEU A 828 15.57 27.57 -1.24
CA LEU A 828 16.14 26.29 -1.65
C LEU A 828 17.59 26.15 -1.18
N ARG A 829 18.39 27.21 -1.32
CA ARG A 829 19.77 27.27 -0.85
C ARG A 829 19.86 27.09 0.67
N GLU A 830 19.04 27.80 1.44
CA GLU A 830 18.98 27.69 2.91
C GLU A 830 18.64 26.24 3.34
N LEU A 831 17.71 25.60 2.63
CA LEU A 831 17.35 24.20 2.87
C LEU A 831 18.43 23.20 2.38
N ASN A 832 19.50 23.65 1.72
CA ASN A 832 20.45 22.77 1.02
C ASN A 832 19.76 21.78 0.06
N TRP A 833 18.78 22.27 -0.68
CA TRP A 833 18.05 21.49 -1.69
C TRP A 833 18.56 21.83 -3.08
N LEU A 834 18.96 20.83 -3.83
CA LEU A 834 19.24 20.95 -5.26
C LEU A 834 17.93 21.18 -6.03
N PRO A 835 17.92 22.00 -7.09
CA PRO A 835 16.82 22.02 -8.06
C PRO A 835 16.53 20.62 -8.61
N VAL A 836 15.28 20.36 -9.04
CA VAL A 836 14.86 19.02 -9.50
C VAL A 836 15.77 18.49 -10.60
N GLU A 837 16.14 19.32 -11.58
CA GLU A 837 17.03 18.93 -12.67
C GLU A 837 18.38 18.41 -12.12
N LYS A 838 18.97 19.13 -11.18
CA LYS A 838 20.23 18.71 -10.52
C LYS A 838 20.05 17.49 -9.60
N LEU A 839 18.85 17.29 -9.00
CA LEU A 839 18.53 16.06 -8.26
C LEU A 839 18.47 14.85 -9.18
N LEU A 840 17.89 15.00 -10.37
CA LEU A 840 17.85 13.95 -11.38
C LEU A 840 19.26 13.63 -11.88
N LEU A 841 20.06 14.66 -12.16
CA LEU A 841 21.48 14.50 -12.53
C LEU A 841 22.27 13.79 -11.41
N GLU A 842 22.08 14.16 -10.14
CA GLU A 842 22.71 13.47 -8.99
C GLU A 842 22.37 11.96 -9.00
N ARG A 843 21.11 11.60 -9.28
CA ARG A 843 20.66 10.21 -9.33
C ARG A 843 21.28 9.45 -10.50
N ASP A 844 21.28 10.05 -11.68
CA ASP A 844 21.88 9.45 -12.89
C ASP A 844 23.40 9.28 -12.72
N THR A 845 24.08 10.27 -12.15
CA THR A 845 25.52 10.21 -11.85
C THR A 845 25.85 9.12 -10.83
N VAL A 846 25.04 8.96 -9.79
CA VAL A 846 25.20 7.87 -8.81
C VAL A 846 24.98 6.50 -9.45
N MET A 847 24.06 6.38 -10.40
CA MET A 847 23.84 5.12 -11.13
C MET A 847 25.02 4.84 -12.06
N ALA A 848 25.55 5.84 -12.77
CA ALA A 848 26.74 5.71 -13.59
C ALA A 848 27.98 5.28 -12.76
N TYR A 849 28.16 5.88 -11.58
CA TYR A 849 29.18 5.43 -10.62
C TYR A 849 29.04 3.96 -10.26
N LYS A 850 27.80 3.50 -9.99
CA LYS A 850 27.56 2.10 -9.65
C LYS A 850 27.87 1.16 -10.80
N CYS A 851 27.49 1.53 -12.03
CA CYS A 851 27.79 0.73 -13.21
C CYS A 851 29.31 0.63 -13.43
N PHE A 852 30.01 1.74 -13.39
CA PHE A 852 31.46 1.76 -13.58
C PHE A 852 32.24 0.94 -12.52
N ASN A 853 31.77 0.96 -11.26
CA ASN A 853 32.45 0.26 -10.15
C ASN A 853 31.91 -1.16 -9.88
N GLY A 854 31.15 -1.78 -10.79
CA GLY A 854 30.57 -3.12 -10.60
C GLY A 854 29.55 -3.23 -9.45
N LEU A 855 28.91 -2.11 -9.09
CA LEU A 855 27.90 -2.03 -8.04
C LEU A 855 26.46 -2.01 -8.61
N ALA A 856 26.29 -2.46 -9.83
CA ALA A 856 25.04 -2.63 -10.56
C ALA A 856 25.00 -4.04 -11.19
N PRO A 857 23.86 -4.50 -11.71
CA PRO A 857 23.78 -5.77 -12.46
C PRO A 857 24.64 -5.75 -13.72
N ASP A 858 25.12 -6.94 -14.14
CA ASP A 858 26.01 -7.12 -15.29
C ASP A 858 25.43 -6.51 -16.57
N TYR A 859 24.10 -6.67 -16.80
CA TYR A 859 23.43 -6.09 -17.98
C TYR A 859 23.47 -4.54 -18.06
N LEU A 860 23.83 -3.85 -16.99
CA LEU A 860 24.14 -2.41 -16.99
C LEU A 860 25.64 -2.14 -16.95
N VAL A 861 26.41 -2.96 -16.25
CA VAL A 861 27.87 -2.83 -16.13
C VAL A 861 28.55 -3.01 -17.48
N ASP A 862 28.13 -4.01 -18.24
CA ASP A 862 28.69 -4.39 -19.55
C ASP A 862 28.56 -3.27 -20.60
N ASN A 863 27.72 -2.29 -20.37
CA ASN A 863 27.59 -1.10 -21.23
C ASN A 863 28.64 0.00 -20.93
N PHE A 864 29.42 -0.13 -19.84
CA PHE A 864 30.39 0.87 -19.41
C PHE A 864 31.81 0.43 -19.78
N ILE A 865 32.06 0.30 -21.09
CA ILE A 865 33.32 -0.21 -21.67
C ILE A 865 34.31 0.95 -21.82
N LYS A 866 35.55 0.76 -21.37
CA LYS A 866 36.60 1.73 -21.61
C LYS A 866 37.08 1.63 -23.06
N ARG A 867 37.50 2.76 -23.65
CA ARG A 867 38.08 2.78 -24.99
C ARG A 867 39.40 1.96 -25.07
N SER A 868 40.12 1.92 -23.94
CA SER A 868 41.30 1.03 -23.79
C SER A 868 40.98 -0.45 -24.02
N ASP A 869 39.77 -0.86 -23.70
CA ASP A 869 39.33 -2.29 -23.77
C ASP A 869 38.85 -2.65 -25.19
N ILE A 870 38.62 -1.62 -26.05
CA ILE A 870 38.16 -1.80 -27.45
C ILE A 870 39.33 -1.77 -28.43
N HIS A 871 40.33 -0.95 -28.20
CA HIS A 871 41.48 -0.82 -29.09
C HIS A 871 42.78 -0.40 -28.36
N ASP A 872 43.92 -0.92 -28.81
CA ASP A 872 45.23 -0.67 -28.22
C ASP A 872 45.84 0.69 -28.58
N ARG A 873 45.13 1.59 -29.27
CA ARG A 873 45.67 2.89 -29.68
C ARG A 873 45.77 3.82 -28.49
N SER A 874 47.00 4.24 -28.12
CA SER A 874 47.23 5.24 -27.10
C SER A 874 46.81 6.63 -27.58
N THR A 875 45.56 7.01 -27.25
CA THR A 875 45.01 8.32 -27.54
C THR A 875 44.85 9.15 -26.27
N ARG A 876 44.71 10.47 -26.37
CA ARG A 876 44.45 11.34 -25.20
C ARG A 876 43.17 10.97 -24.40
N ASN A 877 42.27 10.25 -25.04
CA ASN A 877 40.96 9.85 -24.46
C ASN A 877 40.88 8.34 -24.18
N HIS A 878 42.03 7.67 -24.04
CA HIS A 878 42.12 6.21 -23.85
C HIS A 878 41.39 5.71 -22.62
N ASP A 879 41.41 6.48 -21.52
CA ASP A 879 40.78 6.12 -20.24
C ASP A 879 39.26 6.46 -20.16
N LEU A 880 38.73 7.14 -21.17
CA LEU A 880 37.30 7.46 -21.21
C LEU A 880 36.46 6.23 -21.62
N LEU A 881 35.22 6.21 -21.17
CA LEU A 881 34.25 5.23 -21.65
C LEU A 881 33.89 5.50 -23.11
N ASP A 882 33.61 4.42 -23.81
CA ASP A 882 33.13 4.52 -25.18
C ASP A 882 31.66 4.95 -25.22
N ILE A 883 31.37 6.00 -25.96
CA ILE A 883 30.02 6.55 -26.05
C ILE A 883 29.29 5.84 -27.21
N PRO A 884 28.18 5.12 -26.92
CA PRO A 884 27.45 4.45 -27.97
C PRO A 884 26.89 5.45 -29.00
N LEU A 885 26.99 5.09 -30.28
CA LEU A 885 26.49 5.92 -31.39
C LEU A 885 25.00 5.69 -31.62
N TYR A 886 24.18 6.71 -31.45
CA TYR A 886 22.76 6.72 -31.78
C TYR A 886 22.43 7.69 -32.89
N LYS A 887 21.47 7.29 -33.77
CA LYS A 887 21.07 8.03 -34.95
C LYS A 887 20.11 9.18 -34.64
N SER A 888 19.41 9.09 -33.52
CA SER A 888 18.32 10.01 -33.17
C SER A 888 18.47 10.55 -31.74
N ALA A 889 17.82 11.68 -31.47
CA ALA A 889 17.69 12.21 -30.13
C ALA A 889 16.94 11.22 -29.18
N THR A 890 16.12 10.33 -29.72
CA THR A 890 15.42 9.29 -28.94
C THR A 890 16.41 8.23 -28.45
N GLY A 891 17.33 7.76 -29.29
CA GLY A 891 18.41 6.84 -28.88
C GLY A 891 19.30 7.46 -27.81
N GLN A 892 19.59 8.75 -27.89
CA GLN A 892 20.38 9.48 -26.88
C GLN A 892 19.67 9.63 -25.52
N ARG A 893 18.39 9.27 -25.43
CA ARG A 893 17.66 9.22 -24.16
C ARG A 893 17.98 7.95 -23.33
N THR A 894 18.60 6.91 -23.89
CA THR A 894 19.02 5.72 -23.16
C THR A 894 19.93 6.09 -21.98
N PHE A 895 19.85 5.32 -20.90
CA PHE A 895 20.78 5.50 -19.78
C PHE A 895 22.20 5.10 -20.18
N ASN A 896 22.34 4.11 -21.05
CA ASN A 896 23.63 3.71 -21.61
C ASN A 896 24.37 4.91 -22.24
N TYR A 897 23.69 5.73 -23.06
CA TYR A 897 24.31 6.97 -23.60
C TYR A 897 24.50 8.04 -22.53
N ARG A 898 23.46 8.37 -21.78
CA ARG A 898 23.47 9.45 -20.79
C ARG A 898 24.45 9.19 -19.65
N GLY A 899 24.42 7.96 -19.13
CA GLY A 899 25.28 7.55 -18.02
C GLY A 899 26.75 7.55 -18.38
N VAL A 900 27.12 7.05 -19.57
CA VAL A 900 28.48 7.07 -20.09
C VAL A 900 28.95 8.52 -20.31
N LYS A 901 28.12 9.37 -20.91
CA LYS A 901 28.46 10.78 -21.12
C LYS A 901 28.65 11.50 -19.78
N ILE A 902 27.71 11.35 -18.84
CA ILE A 902 27.80 11.92 -17.49
C ILE A 902 29.10 11.47 -16.81
N TRP A 903 29.46 10.20 -16.92
CA TRP A 903 30.68 9.67 -16.32
C TRP A 903 31.93 10.28 -16.96
N ASN A 904 31.97 10.40 -18.29
CA ASN A 904 33.13 11.00 -18.99
C ASN A 904 33.31 12.48 -18.63
N ASP A 905 32.24 13.22 -18.44
CA ASP A 905 32.23 14.64 -18.10
C ASP A 905 32.56 14.92 -16.61
N LEU A 906 32.64 13.89 -15.75
CA LEU A 906 32.98 14.06 -14.33
C LEU A 906 34.46 14.44 -14.13
N ASP A 907 34.70 15.26 -13.10
CA ASP A 907 36.04 15.56 -12.61
C ASP A 907 36.76 14.28 -12.12
N ASP A 908 38.01 14.11 -12.47
CA ASP A 908 38.84 12.95 -12.09
C ASP A 908 38.94 12.78 -10.57
N LYS A 909 38.86 13.87 -9.81
CA LYS A 909 38.78 13.81 -8.35
C LYS A 909 37.54 13.07 -7.84
N LEU A 910 36.43 13.09 -8.58
CA LEU A 910 35.24 12.32 -8.26
C LEU A 910 35.35 10.87 -8.74
N LYS A 911 35.86 10.65 -9.96
CA LYS A 911 36.07 9.31 -10.54
C LYS A 911 36.91 8.38 -9.65
N ASN A 912 37.92 8.96 -8.99
CA ASN A 912 38.88 8.21 -8.14
C ASN A 912 38.35 7.86 -6.74
N ILE A 913 37.11 8.23 -6.39
CA ILE A 913 36.52 7.91 -5.09
C ILE A 913 35.99 6.49 -5.09
N THR A 914 36.52 5.61 -4.26
CA THR A 914 36.13 4.21 -4.15
C THR A 914 34.87 3.98 -3.27
N SER A 915 34.61 4.88 -2.31
CA SER A 915 33.46 4.76 -1.42
C SER A 915 32.24 5.51 -1.97
N ILE A 916 31.16 4.79 -2.26
CA ILE A 916 29.89 5.37 -2.74
C ILE A 916 29.31 6.42 -1.78
N THR A 917 29.52 6.27 -0.48
CA THR A 917 29.05 7.23 0.53
C THR A 917 29.80 8.55 0.42
N ILE A 918 31.13 8.49 0.26
CA ILE A 918 31.97 9.67 0.07
C ILE A 918 31.67 10.32 -1.28
N PHE A 919 31.54 9.51 -2.34
CA PHE A 919 31.18 9.98 -3.68
C PHE A 919 29.89 10.80 -3.68
N LYS A 920 28.80 10.25 -3.13
CA LYS A 920 27.52 10.96 -3.02
C LYS A 920 27.63 12.29 -2.28
N LYS A 921 28.39 12.31 -1.18
CA LYS A 921 28.59 13.54 -0.41
C LYS A 921 29.30 14.60 -1.23
N LYS A 922 30.39 14.24 -1.86
CA LYS A 922 31.22 15.14 -2.68
C LYS A 922 30.48 15.64 -3.93
N LEU A 923 29.81 14.74 -4.64
CA LEU A 923 28.97 15.08 -5.79
C LEU A 923 27.93 16.13 -5.39
N ARG A 924 27.21 15.89 -4.29
CA ARG A 924 26.17 16.82 -3.81
C ARG A 924 26.74 18.17 -3.42
N GLU A 925 27.94 18.24 -2.80
CA GLU A 925 28.63 19.48 -2.47
C GLU A 925 28.97 20.29 -3.73
N ILE A 926 29.41 19.63 -4.81
CA ILE A 926 29.74 20.27 -6.10
C ILE A 926 28.44 20.79 -6.74
N LEU A 927 27.44 19.95 -6.89
CA LEU A 927 26.17 20.34 -7.50
C LEU A 927 25.47 21.49 -6.76
N LEU A 928 25.58 21.55 -5.42
CA LEU A 928 25.07 22.69 -4.65
C LEU A 928 25.83 23.97 -4.95
N LYS A 929 27.16 23.93 -5.11
CA LYS A 929 27.98 25.09 -5.48
C LYS A 929 27.66 25.59 -6.90
N GLU A 930 27.40 24.69 -7.83
CA GLU A 930 27.01 25.04 -9.21
C GLU A 930 25.58 25.60 -9.31
N SER A 931 24.71 25.26 -8.37
CA SER A 931 23.29 25.65 -8.43
C SER A 931 23.05 27.04 -7.83
N TYR A 932 23.93 27.53 -6.95
CA TYR A 932 23.77 28.75 -6.17
C TYR A 932 25.05 29.58 -6.08
#